data_f07b0864f3f55df966ee9f3f9bbfa954
#
_entry.id   f07b0864f3f55df966ee9f3f9bbfa954
#
_cell.length_a   1.000
_cell.length_b   1.000
_cell.length_c   1.000
_cell.angle_alpha   90.00
_cell.angle_beta   90.00
_cell.angle_gamma   90.00
#
_symmetry.space_group_name_H-M   'P 1'
#
loop_
_entity.id
_entity.type
_entity.pdbx_description
1 polymer ?
#
loop_
_entity_poly.entity_id
_entity_poly.type
_entity_poly.pdbx_seq_one_letter_code
_entity_poly.pdbx_strand_id
1 'polypeptide(L)'
;MSKRVLLVLLTLSVFVPTVFSSDDKNTIDTHHYWKYQGKASDHIVNEIFDADLGSSFVFSLDKSRFRKSLDLGLRKASSDEIAYFPDTEGKMIRFRVREKSNFSSALATKFPDIRAYRGYSLDYPQMKVYFSYSGSGLEATVIDTATRTKTIIKSIPGTPDSYIAYSRLSATKPREPLACSTPQSSRSSFKTSKRAKSLVELTEKTSPLVRFSDESTLTTYRLAVAVNGQYTEFHGGTVESALAAINTTLTELNFIFETDLGMHLELIDDNDLIVYTDSETDPFQDDPSNLNGTMNGELQVVLDSVIGSENYDVGHIFSGIGGGGNAGAIGAFCDDDVKGSAWSASSQPEGSEFINLVAHEMGHQLGANHTFSMRTEGTGVNVEPASGTTIMSYAGTGEDNVAFFADNYYHNVSILQGLDYLKAQSCHVNEDIDNTVPTVAPLMDYTIPVGTPFVLTGSATDVDEDDILTYTWEQVDNGLVPSSVFGPENTQGANFRSLPPSENATRYFPLITSVVSGELTLSSPYVDSTWETLSSVPREFNFAFTARDNALGGGGVASARTKITVVDSGGAFSVTSQDNGQLYLAASEQTITWALAGTDVAPILTDLVNIRLSVDGGLTYPYTLAENINNDGSHTLDLPDVVTSAARVRVDAVDNVFYAINARDFSITRDDIVLTYDELDYAVCNNKSITASLIYETSSSFTDTAIFSTLNAPSGMSVGFSPLAASDNNTAIEITFSATDDIVPDTYPVEVFATSDLRAQSVTF
;
A
#
# COMPACT_ATOMS: atom_id res chain seq x y z
N MET A 1 -18.53 -38.92 48.59
CA MET A 1 -17.68 -37.82 48.12
C MET A 1 -17.96 -37.63 46.65
N SER A 2 -18.81 -36.64 46.34
CA SER A 2 -19.39 -36.39 45.00
C SER A 2 -18.43 -35.57 44.15
N LYS A 3 -18.00 -36.07 42.98
CA LYS A 3 -17.32 -35.30 41.95
C LYS A 3 -18.38 -34.61 41.07
N ARG A 4 -18.47 -33.30 41.15
CA ARG A 4 -19.23 -32.49 40.21
C ARG A 4 -18.37 -32.29 38.95
N VAL A 5 -18.84 -32.76 37.80
CA VAL A 5 -18.33 -32.47 36.48
C VAL A 5 -19.01 -31.17 36.04
N LEU A 6 -18.21 -30.16 35.77
CA LEU A 6 -18.66 -28.90 35.21
C LEU A 6 -18.66 -29.02 33.67
N LEU A 7 -19.83 -29.04 33.08
CA LEU A 7 -20.05 -29.06 31.63
C LEU A 7 -20.04 -27.60 31.15
N VAL A 8 -18.98 -27.18 30.46
CA VAL A 8 -18.93 -25.89 29.79
C VAL A 8 -19.55 -26.05 28.40
N LEU A 9 -20.74 -25.50 28.22
CA LEU A 9 -21.37 -25.38 26.89
C LEU A 9 -20.69 -24.19 26.17
N LEU A 10 -19.85 -24.49 25.15
CA LEU A 10 -19.46 -23.51 24.14
C LEU A 10 -20.67 -23.32 23.20
N THR A 11 -21.29 -22.16 23.26
CA THR A 11 -22.23 -21.72 22.23
C THR A 11 -21.42 -21.14 21.07
N LEU A 12 -21.28 -21.91 19.98
CA LEU A 12 -20.83 -21.38 18.68
C LEU A 12 -21.92 -20.44 18.16
N SER A 13 -21.69 -19.15 18.18
CA SER A 13 -22.48 -18.19 17.42
C SER A 13 -22.01 -18.25 15.95
N VAL A 14 -22.80 -18.93 15.12
CA VAL A 14 -22.69 -18.90 13.67
C VAL A 14 -23.08 -17.50 13.22
N PHE A 15 -22.10 -16.69 12.82
CA PHE A 15 -22.35 -15.46 12.06
C PHE A 15 -22.84 -15.86 10.66
N VAL A 16 -24.13 -15.77 10.43
CA VAL A 16 -24.72 -15.79 9.10
C VAL A 16 -24.57 -14.40 8.54
N PRO A 17 -23.83 -14.17 7.43
CA PRO A 17 -23.85 -12.88 6.77
C PRO A 17 -25.26 -12.66 6.24
N THR A 18 -25.97 -11.69 6.78
CA THR A 18 -27.19 -11.17 6.18
C THR A 18 -26.83 -10.54 4.86
N VAL A 19 -27.18 -11.21 3.76
CA VAL A 19 -27.22 -10.64 2.42
C VAL A 19 -28.19 -9.47 2.49
N PHE A 20 -27.67 -8.26 2.48
CA PHE A 20 -28.48 -7.06 2.29
C PHE A 20 -28.97 -7.06 0.84
N SER A 21 -30.28 -7.16 0.71
CA SER A 21 -31.04 -6.97 -0.54
C SER A 21 -30.68 -5.62 -1.15
N SER A 22 -30.38 -5.61 -2.44
CA SER A 22 -30.01 -4.48 -3.27
C SER A 22 -31.18 -3.54 -3.61
N ASP A 23 -31.97 -3.11 -2.63
CA ASP A 23 -33.12 -2.20 -2.85
C ASP A 23 -33.22 -1.08 -1.80
N ASP A 24 -32.09 -0.44 -1.43
CA ASP A 24 -32.11 0.85 -0.73
C ASP A 24 -31.35 1.91 -1.53
N LYS A 25 -31.92 2.29 -2.67
CA LYS A 25 -31.66 3.58 -3.30
C LYS A 25 -32.35 4.65 -2.48
N ASN A 26 -31.55 5.52 -1.80
CA ASN A 26 -31.91 6.76 -1.13
C ASN A 26 -32.12 6.71 0.39
N THR A 27 -31.05 6.47 1.14
CA THR A 27 -30.88 7.14 2.43
C THR A 27 -29.40 7.49 2.62
N ILE A 28 -28.95 8.55 1.96
CA ILE A 28 -27.77 9.29 2.41
C ILE A 28 -28.23 10.00 3.69
N ASP A 29 -27.78 9.47 4.83
CA ASP A 29 -28.17 9.97 6.14
C ASP A 29 -27.58 11.37 6.31
N THR A 30 -28.43 12.40 6.20
CA THR A 30 -28.03 13.80 6.29
C THR A 30 -27.93 14.19 7.76
N HIS A 31 -26.71 14.10 8.34
CA HIS A 31 -26.49 14.68 9.65
C HIS A 31 -26.80 16.17 9.64
N HIS A 32 -27.26 16.69 10.74
CA HIS A 32 -27.88 17.99 10.95
C HIS A 32 -27.13 19.22 10.39
N TYR A 33 -25.87 19.08 9.99
CA TYR A 33 -25.07 20.15 9.37
C TYR A 33 -24.53 19.85 7.97
N TRP A 34 -24.48 18.56 7.52
CA TRP A 34 -24.18 18.20 6.16
C TRP A 34 -25.46 17.97 5.35
N LYS A 35 -25.48 18.46 4.11
CA LYS A 35 -26.58 18.20 3.17
C LYS A 35 -26.00 17.79 1.83
N TYR A 36 -26.32 16.58 1.40
CA TYR A 36 -25.94 16.04 0.09
C TYR A 36 -26.55 16.86 -1.05
N GLN A 37 -25.74 17.22 -2.06
CA GLN A 37 -26.10 18.00 -3.23
C GLN A 37 -26.09 17.19 -4.52
N GLY A 38 -25.45 16.04 -4.55
CA GLY A 38 -25.32 15.17 -5.73
C GLY A 38 -23.88 14.79 -6.03
N LYS A 39 -23.69 14.11 -7.16
CA LYS A 39 -22.35 13.87 -7.71
C LYS A 39 -21.76 15.19 -8.22
N ALA A 40 -20.44 15.33 -8.13
CA ALA A 40 -19.76 16.48 -8.72
C ALA A 40 -19.95 16.49 -10.24
N SER A 41 -20.15 17.67 -10.83
CA SER A 41 -20.22 17.85 -12.28
C SER A 41 -18.80 17.87 -12.87
N ASP A 42 -18.68 17.50 -14.17
CA ASP A 42 -17.42 17.57 -14.90
C ASP A 42 -16.77 18.97 -14.88
N HIS A 43 -17.58 20.03 -14.84
CA HIS A 43 -17.10 21.41 -14.68
C HIS A 43 -16.39 21.61 -13.35
N ILE A 44 -16.95 21.13 -12.22
CA ILE A 44 -16.30 21.22 -10.90
C ILE A 44 -15.01 20.39 -10.91
N VAL A 45 -15.06 19.18 -11.45
CA VAL A 45 -13.95 18.25 -11.44
C VAL A 45 -12.81 18.75 -12.35
N ASN A 46 -13.08 19.05 -13.60
CA ASN A 46 -12.05 19.32 -14.60
C ASN A 46 -11.56 20.79 -14.59
N GLU A 47 -12.46 21.76 -14.32
CA GLU A 47 -12.08 23.18 -14.43
C GLU A 47 -11.66 23.79 -13.09
N ILE A 48 -12.17 23.26 -11.95
CA ILE A 48 -11.85 23.80 -10.63
C ILE A 48 -10.72 23.01 -9.96
N PHE A 49 -10.72 21.68 -10.11
CA PHE A 49 -9.74 20.81 -9.48
C PHE A 49 -8.70 20.23 -10.43
N ASP A 50 -8.91 20.41 -11.77
CA ASP A 50 -8.01 19.94 -12.84
C ASP A 50 -7.57 18.47 -12.65
N ALA A 51 -8.53 17.63 -12.27
CA ALA A 51 -8.30 16.24 -11.96
C ALA A 51 -9.46 15.37 -12.42
N ASP A 52 -9.18 14.15 -12.84
CA ASP A 52 -10.21 13.11 -12.95
C ASP A 52 -10.49 12.60 -11.53
N LEU A 53 -11.50 13.15 -10.89
CA LEU A 53 -11.83 12.82 -9.49
C LEU A 53 -12.74 11.59 -9.36
N GLY A 54 -12.97 10.83 -10.44
CA GLY A 54 -13.75 9.60 -10.42
C GLY A 54 -15.13 9.80 -9.76
N SER A 55 -15.47 8.98 -8.76
CA SER A 55 -16.69 9.15 -7.97
C SER A 55 -16.48 10.22 -6.90
N SER A 56 -16.92 11.44 -7.16
CA SER A 56 -16.87 12.55 -6.21
C SER A 56 -18.26 13.09 -5.92
N PHE A 57 -18.46 13.54 -4.68
CA PHE A 57 -19.76 13.98 -4.18
C PHE A 57 -19.69 15.40 -3.62
N VAL A 58 -20.76 16.15 -3.86
CA VAL A 58 -20.89 17.53 -3.38
C VAL A 58 -21.85 17.59 -2.19
N PHE A 59 -21.44 18.33 -1.17
CA PHE A 59 -22.20 18.58 0.04
C PHE A 59 -22.25 20.07 0.36
N SER A 60 -23.30 20.53 1.01
CA SER A 60 -23.29 21.81 1.69
C SER A 60 -23.12 21.61 3.19
N LEU A 61 -22.34 22.49 3.83
CA LEU A 61 -22.06 22.49 5.26
C LEU A 61 -22.70 23.70 5.94
N ASP A 62 -23.55 23.47 6.94
CA ASP A 62 -23.95 24.51 7.89
C ASP A 62 -22.81 24.75 8.89
N LYS A 63 -21.90 25.67 8.54
CA LYS A 63 -20.70 26.00 9.32
C LYS A 63 -21.05 26.39 10.76
N SER A 64 -22.20 27.10 10.99
CA SER A 64 -22.60 27.51 12.31
C SER A 64 -22.98 26.35 13.22
N ARG A 65 -23.69 25.35 12.66
CA ARG A 65 -24.04 24.14 13.40
C ARG A 65 -22.81 23.23 13.61
N PHE A 66 -21.97 23.12 12.61
CA PHE A 66 -20.71 22.35 12.71
C PHE A 66 -19.84 22.93 13.82
N ARG A 67 -19.58 24.24 13.82
CA ARG A 67 -18.82 24.90 14.87
C ARG A 67 -19.42 24.67 16.26
N LYS A 68 -20.75 24.81 16.40
CA LYS A 68 -21.43 24.54 17.68
C LYS A 68 -21.26 23.11 18.15
N SER A 69 -21.22 22.12 17.24
CA SER A 69 -20.99 20.73 17.63
C SER A 69 -19.58 20.52 18.20
N LEU A 70 -18.59 21.25 17.70
CA LEU A 70 -17.21 21.24 18.21
C LEU A 70 -17.03 22.06 19.50
N ASP A 71 -17.81 23.12 19.72
CA ASP A 71 -17.71 23.99 20.90
C ASP A 71 -18.42 23.42 22.15
N LEU A 72 -19.33 22.45 22.00
CA LEU A 72 -20.06 21.86 23.12
C LEU A 72 -19.16 21.02 24.04
N GLY A 73 -18.07 20.49 23.53
CA GLY A 73 -17.07 19.72 24.26
C GLY A 73 -16.15 20.57 25.13
N LEU A 74 -15.84 21.80 24.75
CA LEU A 74 -14.91 22.71 25.44
C LEU A 74 -15.33 23.06 26.87
N ARG A 75 -16.57 22.78 27.26
CA ARG A 75 -17.07 23.05 28.64
C ARG A 75 -16.68 21.96 29.65
N LYS A 76 -16.08 20.87 29.21
CA LYS A 76 -15.53 19.81 30.07
C LYS A 76 -14.18 19.38 29.49
N ALA A 77 -13.12 19.63 30.18
CA ALA A 77 -11.72 19.33 29.80
C ALA A 77 -11.40 17.84 29.49
N SER A 78 -12.39 17.01 29.27
CA SER A 78 -12.25 15.56 29.02
C SER A 78 -13.33 14.94 28.12
N SER A 79 -14.10 15.74 27.35
CA SER A 79 -15.13 15.16 26.47
C SER A 79 -14.65 15.16 25.01
N ASP A 80 -14.44 13.99 24.47
CA ASP A 80 -14.31 13.77 23.03
C ASP A 80 -15.62 14.17 22.34
N GLU A 81 -15.51 14.85 21.21
CA GLU A 81 -16.65 15.34 20.44
C GLU A 81 -16.95 14.38 19.29
N ILE A 82 -18.19 14.36 18.84
CA ILE A 82 -18.58 13.56 17.67
C ILE A 82 -18.74 14.48 16.48
N ALA A 83 -17.90 14.27 15.46
CA ALA A 83 -18.00 14.90 14.15
C ALA A 83 -18.35 13.85 13.08
N TYR A 84 -18.96 14.30 11.99
CA TYR A 84 -19.39 13.46 10.88
C TYR A 84 -18.72 13.93 9.60
N PHE A 85 -18.18 12.99 8.83
CA PHE A 85 -17.56 13.26 7.54
C PHE A 85 -18.02 12.25 6.49
N PRO A 86 -18.20 12.68 5.22
CA PRO A 86 -18.50 11.76 4.14
C PRO A 86 -17.28 10.92 3.74
N ASP A 87 -17.50 9.65 3.36
CA ASP A 87 -16.52 8.81 2.69
C ASP A 87 -16.55 9.00 1.15
N THR A 88 -15.76 8.20 0.43
CA THR A 88 -15.69 8.20 -1.04
C THR A 88 -16.96 7.70 -1.74
N GLU A 89 -17.92 7.13 -1.01
CA GLU A 89 -19.23 6.69 -1.50
C GLU A 89 -20.34 7.67 -1.15
N GLY A 90 -20.01 8.72 -0.39
CA GLY A 90 -20.93 9.74 0.09
C GLY A 90 -21.68 9.35 1.38
N LYS A 91 -21.27 8.27 2.03
CA LYS A 91 -21.82 7.83 3.31
C LYS A 91 -21.22 8.66 4.46
N MET A 92 -22.05 9.05 5.43
CA MET A 92 -21.60 9.78 6.62
C MET A 92 -21.03 8.81 7.65
N ILE A 93 -19.79 9.04 8.04
CA ILE A 93 -19.05 8.29 9.05
C ILE A 93 -18.95 9.14 10.32
N ARG A 94 -19.15 8.53 11.48
CA ARG A 94 -19.02 9.17 12.79
C ARG A 94 -17.60 9.05 13.30
N PHE A 95 -17.03 10.17 13.74
CA PHE A 95 -15.70 10.22 14.34
C PHE A 95 -15.78 10.82 15.74
N ARG A 96 -15.08 10.17 16.66
CA ARG A 96 -14.72 10.78 17.94
C ARG A 96 -13.50 11.66 17.67
N VAL A 97 -13.64 12.98 17.90
CA VAL A 97 -12.60 13.95 17.55
C VAL A 97 -12.12 14.71 18.79
N ARG A 98 -10.87 15.11 18.76
CA ARG A 98 -10.23 15.93 19.78
C ARG A 98 -9.48 17.07 19.11
N GLU A 99 -9.55 18.27 19.71
CA GLU A 99 -8.72 19.39 19.29
C GLU A 99 -7.25 19.10 19.63
N LYS A 100 -6.35 19.25 18.68
CA LYS A 100 -4.90 19.29 18.86
C LYS A 100 -4.39 20.50 18.09
N SER A 101 -4.10 21.57 18.83
CA SER A 101 -3.63 22.83 18.23
C SER A 101 -2.27 22.64 17.60
N ASN A 102 -2.06 23.22 16.39
CA ASN A 102 -0.74 23.39 15.80
C ASN A 102 -0.12 24.75 16.18
N PHE A 103 -0.81 25.55 16.97
CA PHE A 103 -0.37 26.88 17.43
C PHE A 103 0.01 26.83 18.89
N SER A 104 1.04 27.57 19.26
CA SER A 104 1.30 27.88 20.66
C SER A 104 0.07 28.49 21.34
N SER A 105 0.00 28.42 22.64
CA SER A 105 -1.15 28.97 23.41
C SER A 105 -1.32 30.49 23.21
N ALA A 106 -0.22 31.20 23.00
CA ALA A 106 -0.25 32.66 22.74
C ALA A 106 -0.79 32.96 21.35
N LEU A 107 -0.32 32.28 20.32
CA LEU A 107 -0.79 32.45 18.94
C LEU A 107 -2.27 32.02 18.80
N ALA A 108 -2.68 30.90 19.42
CA ALA A 108 -4.06 30.44 19.44
C ALA A 108 -5.00 31.45 20.13
N THR A 109 -4.50 32.22 21.12
CA THR A 109 -5.26 33.31 21.76
C THR A 109 -5.44 34.51 20.83
N LYS A 110 -4.43 34.81 19.98
CA LYS A 110 -4.54 35.88 18.97
C LYS A 110 -5.52 35.48 17.84
N PHE A 111 -5.59 34.20 17.46
CA PHE A 111 -6.38 33.67 16.34
C PHE A 111 -7.29 32.50 16.77
N PRO A 112 -8.28 32.72 17.64
CA PRO A 112 -9.05 31.64 18.27
C PRO A 112 -9.99 30.89 17.32
N ASP A 113 -10.23 31.42 16.12
CA ASP A 113 -11.07 30.80 15.11
C ASP A 113 -10.32 29.83 14.20
N ILE A 114 -8.98 29.73 14.29
CA ILE A 114 -8.16 28.77 13.54
C ILE A 114 -7.85 27.58 14.45
N ARG A 115 -8.35 26.39 14.06
CA ARG A 115 -8.26 25.17 14.89
C ARG A 115 -7.89 23.95 14.06
N ALA A 116 -7.29 22.98 14.71
CA ALA A 116 -6.98 21.67 14.15
C ALA A 116 -7.52 20.55 15.04
N TYR A 117 -8.01 19.49 14.41
CA TYR A 117 -8.65 18.36 15.06
C TYR A 117 -8.15 17.06 14.46
N ARG A 118 -8.22 16.01 15.25
CA ARG A 118 -8.00 14.63 14.82
C ARG A 118 -8.94 13.69 15.55
N GLY A 119 -9.20 12.52 14.95
CA GLY A 119 -10.13 11.56 15.54
C GLY A 119 -10.10 10.20 14.86
N TYR A 120 -10.80 9.26 15.47
CA TYR A 120 -11.02 7.91 14.95
C TYR A 120 -12.51 7.65 14.80
N SER A 121 -12.84 6.77 13.84
CA SER A 121 -14.23 6.45 13.55
C SER A 121 -14.83 5.58 14.66
N LEU A 122 -16.09 5.89 15.00
CA LEU A 122 -16.92 5.07 15.89
C LEU A 122 -17.63 3.92 15.15
N ASP A 123 -17.67 3.99 13.82
CA ASP A 123 -18.34 3.02 12.96
C ASP A 123 -17.36 2.00 12.37
N TYR A 124 -16.13 2.45 12.07
CA TYR A 124 -15.07 1.68 11.42
C TYR A 124 -13.74 2.01 12.10
N PRO A 125 -13.28 1.19 13.05
CA PRO A 125 -12.08 1.49 13.85
C PRO A 125 -10.83 1.80 13.01
N GLN A 126 -10.71 1.20 11.81
CA GLN A 126 -9.64 1.44 10.86
C GLN A 126 -9.67 2.84 10.20
N MET A 127 -10.74 3.60 10.36
CA MET A 127 -10.84 4.93 9.76
C MET A 127 -10.44 6.02 10.74
N LYS A 128 -9.62 6.96 10.25
CA LYS A 128 -9.15 8.13 10.99
C LYS A 128 -9.49 9.40 10.23
N VAL A 129 -9.61 10.50 10.96
CA VAL A 129 -9.83 11.83 10.39
C VAL A 129 -8.88 12.83 11.03
N TYR A 130 -8.31 13.70 10.22
CA TYR A 130 -7.71 14.95 10.66
C TYR A 130 -8.30 16.09 9.84
N PHE A 131 -8.53 17.22 10.46
CA PHE A 131 -9.12 18.37 9.79
C PHE A 131 -8.73 19.69 10.45
N SER A 132 -8.67 20.73 9.62
CA SER A 132 -8.57 22.12 10.04
C SER A 132 -9.91 22.84 9.86
N TYR A 133 -10.19 23.78 10.75
CA TYR A 133 -11.37 24.63 10.68
C TYR A 133 -10.99 26.07 10.97
N SER A 134 -11.46 27.00 10.13
CA SER A 134 -11.20 28.43 10.27
C SER A 134 -12.34 29.27 9.70
N GLY A 135 -12.20 30.59 9.71
CA GLY A 135 -13.09 31.52 8.99
C GLY A 135 -13.20 31.22 7.49
N SER A 136 -12.13 30.69 6.87
CA SER A 136 -12.09 30.28 5.47
C SER A 136 -12.90 29.01 5.19
N GLY A 137 -13.12 28.18 6.18
CA GLY A 137 -13.91 26.95 6.05
C GLY A 137 -13.25 25.74 6.73
N LEU A 138 -13.67 24.55 6.26
CA LEU A 138 -13.21 23.24 6.69
C LEU A 138 -12.35 22.63 5.61
N GLU A 139 -11.22 22.05 5.99
CA GLU A 139 -10.51 21.05 5.18
C GLU A 139 -10.27 19.79 6.00
N ALA A 140 -10.62 18.63 5.46
CA ALA A 140 -10.53 17.37 6.17
C ALA A 140 -9.99 16.27 5.27
N THR A 141 -9.25 15.35 5.88
CA THR A 141 -8.82 14.10 5.26
C THR A 141 -9.27 12.93 6.12
N VAL A 142 -10.00 12.00 5.52
CA VAL A 142 -10.38 10.72 6.11
C VAL A 142 -9.49 9.64 5.51
N ILE A 143 -8.84 8.85 6.36
CA ILE A 143 -7.99 7.72 5.97
C ILE A 143 -8.67 6.43 6.39
N ASP A 144 -8.76 5.48 5.46
CA ASP A 144 -9.10 4.07 5.75
C ASP A 144 -7.80 3.24 5.62
N THR A 145 -7.29 2.76 6.75
CA THR A 145 -6.03 1.99 6.80
C THR A 145 -6.16 0.57 6.24
N ALA A 146 -7.37 0.00 6.22
CA ALA A 146 -7.61 -1.33 5.66
C ALA A 146 -7.57 -1.30 4.12
N THR A 147 -8.19 -0.31 3.50
CA THR A 147 -8.24 -0.14 2.04
C THR A 147 -7.12 0.74 1.49
N ARG A 148 -6.35 1.43 2.35
CA ARG A 148 -5.33 2.43 2.00
C ARG A 148 -5.89 3.62 1.23
N THR A 149 -7.18 3.92 1.40
CA THR A 149 -7.83 5.03 0.71
C THR A 149 -7.82 6.29 1.54
N LYS A 150 -7.69 7.44 0.85
CA LYS A 150 -7.85 8.77 1.43
C LYS A 150 -9.03 9.47 0.78
N THR A 151 -9.97 9.95 1.60
CA THR A 151 -11.03 10.87 1.19
C THR A 151 -10.64 12.28 1.57
N ILE A 152 -10.49 13.15 0.59
CA ILE A 152 -10.22 14.56 0.78
C ILE A 152 -11.54 15.31 0.72
N ILE A 153 -11.79 16.18 1.69
CA ILE A 153 -12.99 17.01 1.80
C ILE A 153 -12.54 18.46 1.88
N LYS A 154 -12.85 19.25 0.85
CA LYS A 154 -12.51 20.68 0.83
C LYS A 154 -13.57 21.54 0.19
N SER A 155 -13.52 22.86 0.46
CA SER A 155 -14.45 23.82 -0.11
C SER A 155 -14.30 23.93 -1.62
N ILE A 156 -15.42 24.17 -2.33
CA ILE A 156 -15.41 24.44 -3.75
C ILE A 156 -15.20 25.96 -3.95
N PRO A 157 -14.13 26.39 -4.67
CA PRO A 157 -13.87 27.79 -4.93
C PRO A 157 -15.09 28.55 -5.47
N GLY A 158 -15.33 29.75 -4.97
CA GLY A 158 -16.48 30.57 -5.36
C GLY A 158 -17.83 30.15 -4.79
N THR A 159 -17.91 29.10 -3.97
CA THR A 159 -19.13 28.60 -3.35
C THR A 159 -18.91 28.34 -1.85
N PRO A 160 -19.07 29.35 -0.99
CA PRO A 160 -18.52 29.36 0.38
C PRO A 160 -19.05 28.27 1.34
N ASP A 161 -20.17 27.63 1.02
CA ASP A 161 -20.77 26.58 1.85
C ASP A 161 -20.84 25.22 1.15
N SER A 162 -20.27 25.10 -0.05
CA SER A 162 -20.23 23.85 -0.82
C SER A 162 -18.87 23.19 -0.71
N TYR A 163 -18.88 21.88 -0.50
CA TYR A 163 -17.70 21.04 -0.31
C TYR A 163 -17.73 19.87 -1.26
N ILE A 164 -16.57 19.43 -1.70
CA ILE A 164 -16.40 18.21 -2.47
C ILE A 164 -15.68 17.16 -1.62
N ALA A 165 -16.17 15.92 -1.66
CA ALA A 165 -15.50 14.75 -1.11
C ALA A 165 -15.06 13.85 -2.27
N TYR A 166 -13.77 13.50 -2.36
CA TYR A 166 -13.19 12.71 -3.43
C TYR A 166 -12.02 11.85 -2.96
N SER A 167 -11.73 10.76 -3.70
CA SER A 167 -10.56 9.93 -3.45
C SER A 167 -9.34 10.45 -4.20
N ARG A 168 -8.18 10.48 -3.53
CA ARG A 168 -6.90 10.86 -4.15
C ARG A 168 -6.43 9.91 -5.25
N LEU A 169 -6.85 8.63 -5.24
CA LEU A 169 -6.44 7.63 -6.24
C LEU A 169 -6.88 7.94 -7.67
N SER A 170 -7.77 8.93 -7.84
CA SER A 170 -8.32 9.35 -9.13
C SER A 170 -7.56 10.49 -9.80
N ALA A 171 -6.54 11.07 -9.18
CA ALA A 171 -5.79 12.19 -9.75
C ALA A 171 -4.80 11.72 -10.81
N THR A 172 -4.86 12.31 -12.02
CA THR A 172 -4.19 11.78 -13.21
C THR A 172 -2.84 12.37 -13.54
N LYS A 173 -2.43 13.51 -12.97
CA LYS A 173 -1.08 14.08 -13.20
C LYS A 173 -0.76 15.22 -12.23
N PRO A 174 0.48 15.34 -11.71
CA PRO A 174 0.93 16.57 -11.07
C PRO A 174 0.94 17.72 -12.08
N ARG A 175 0.52 18.91 -11.66
CA ARG A 175 0.45 20.09 -12.53
C ARG A 175 1.83 20.62 -12.93
N GLU A 176 2.77 20.62 -11.99
CA GLU A 176 4.16 21.00 -12.21
C GLU A 176 5.08 20.02 -11.48
N PRO A 177 6.18 19.56 -12.10
CA PRO A 177 7.16 18.73 -11.41
C PRO A 177 7.80 19.54 -10.28
N LEU A 178 7.64 19.12 -9.05
CA LEU A 178 8.30 19.71 -7.91
C LEU A 178 9.74 19.19 -7.84
N ALA A 179 10.71 20.07 -7.66
CA ALA A 179 12.12 19.71 -7.65
C ALA A 179 12.75 20.04 -6.30
N CYS A 180 13.36 19.06 -5.64
CA CYS A 180 14.22 19.31 -4.49
C CYS A 180 15.62 19.68 -4.95
N SER A 181 16.15 20.77 -4.40
CA SER A 181 17.50 21.27 -4.66
C SER A 181 18.43 21.19 -3.46
N THR A 182 18.04 20.48 -2.40
CA THR A 182 18.84 20.27 -1.18
C THR A 182 20.13 19.55 -1.51
N PRO A 183 21.31 20.15 -1.26
CA PRO A 183 22.59 19.53 -1.54
C PRO A 183 22.84 18.34 -0.62
N GLN A 184 22.93 17.14 -1.16
CA GLN A 184 23.16 15.89 -0.37
C GLN A 184 24.53 15.86 0.32
N SER A 185 25.46 16.74 -0.07
CA SER A 185 26.79 16.85 0.54
C SER A 185 26.92 17.96 1.60
N SER A 186 25.90 18.81 1.77
CA SER A 186 25.91 19.92 2.72
C SER A 186 25.55 19.49 4.13
N ARG A 187 26.25 18.49 4.66
CA ARG A 187 26.18 18.26 6.11
C ARG A 187 26.92 19.40 6.79
N SER A 188 26.22 20.18 7.63
CA SER A 188 26.89 21.05 8.60
C SER A 188 28.01 20.26 9.29
N SER A 189 29.05 20.94 9.73
CA SER A 189 30.31 20.39 10.25
C SER A 189 30.18 19.43 11.46
N PHE A 190 29.03 18.87 11.67
CA PHE A 190 28.78 17.80 12.64
C PHE A 190 29.62 16.59 12.27
N LYS A 191 30.38 16.07 13.21
CA LYS A 191 31.30 14.91 13.20
C LYS A 191 30.63 13.61 12.68
N THR A 192 30.08 13.64 11.49
CA THR A 192 29.19 12.62 10.88
C THR A 192 29.92 11.52 10.12
N SER A 193 31.25 11.63 9.91
CA SER A 193 32.00 10.57 9.20
C SER A 193 32.03 9.22 9.94
N LYS A 194 31.81 9.19 11.27
CA LYS A 194 31.67 7.96 12.05
C LYS A 194 30.24 7.44 12.12
N ARG A 195 29.23 8.32 12.06
CA ARG A 195 27.81 7.95 12.19
C ARG A 195 27.18 7.46 10.90
N ALA A 196 27.53 8.01 9.73
CA ALA A 196 27.12 7.47 8.44
C ALA A 196 27.61 6.03 8.23
N LYS A 197 28.80 5.68 8.74
CA LYS A 197 29.26 4.29 8.80
C LYS A 197 28.42 3.42 9.74
N SER A 198 27.89 3.99 10.84
CA SER A 198 27.04 3.22 11.77
C SER A 198 25.64 2.94 11.22
N LEU A 199 25.11 3.78 10.35
CA LEU A 199 23.83 3.51 9.67
C LEU A 199 23.98 2.41 8.60
N VAL A 200 25.07 2.38 7.83
CA VAL A 200 25.43 1.24 6.98
C VAL A 200 25.67 0.00 7.85
N GLU A 201 26.35 0.13 9.00
CA GLU A 201 26.51 -0.97 9.96
C GLU A 201 25.18 -1.39 10.63
N LEU A 202 24.22 -0.49 10.83
CA LEU A 202 22.86 -0.81 11.30
C LEU A 202 22.03 -1.48 10.20
N THR A 203 22.31 -1.20 8.92
CA THR A 203 21.71 -1.92 7.80
C THR A 203 22.34 -3.29 7.56
N GLU A 204 23.60 -3.50 7.94
CA GLU A 204 24.33 -4.77 7.79
C GLU A 204 24.26 -5.69 9.02
N LYS A 205 23.92 -5.17 10.21
CA LYS A 205 23.75 -6.01 11.40
C LYS A 205 22.29 -6.43 11.56
N THR A 206 22.06 -7.70 11.50
CA THR A 206 20.89 -8.42 11.99
C THR A 206 20.73 -8.20 13.50
N SER A 207 20.36 -7.00 13.94
CA SER A 207 19.90 -6.77 15.30
C SER A 207 18.38 -6.88 15.29
N PRO A 208 17.83 -7.89 15.97
CA PRO A 208 16.40 -7.97 16.16
C PRO A 208 15.97 -6.82 17.08
N LEU A 209 14.99 -6.05 16.67
CA LEU A 209 14.29 -5.03 17.45
C LEU A 209 15.03 -3.68 17.58
N VAL A 210 14.62 -2.71 16.79
CA VAL A 210 14.91 -1.31 17.03
C VAL A 210 13.61 -0.66 17.51
N ARG A 211 13.52 -0.34 18.79
CA ARG A 211 12.52 0.59 19.33
C ARG A 211 13.02 2.00 19.03
N PHE A 212 12.17 2.82 18.43
CA PHE A 212 12.58 4.10 17.88
C PHE A 212 12.24 5.30 18.75
N SER A 213 11.19 5.25 19.56
CA SER A 213 10.83 6.32 20.49
C SER A 213 11.10 5.91 21.93
N ASP A 214 11.32 6.89 22.82
CA ASP A 214 11.18 6.66 24.24
C ASP A 214 9.69 6.40 24.54
N GLU A 215 9.43 5.37 25.34
CA GLU A 215 8.08 4.99 25.75
C GLU A 215 7.36 6.22 26.33
N SER A 216 6.16 6.51 25.84
CA SER A 216 5.21 7.49 26.41
C SER A 216 5.62 8.96 26.34
N THR A 217 6.34 9.41 25.31
CA THR A 217 6.61 10.85 25.13
C THR A 217 6.37 11.32 23.71
N LEU A 218 5.63 12.44 23.57
CA LEU A 218 5.55 13.23 22.35
C LEU A 218 6.59 14.36 22.41
N THR A 219 7.44 14.41 21.38
CA THR A 219 8.48 15.45 21.30
C THR A 219 7.96 16.64 20.49
N THR A 220 7.83 17.82 21.09
CA THR A 220 7.34 19.03 20.42
C THR A 220 8.47 19.99 20.11
N TYR A 221 8.54 20.46 18.85
CA TYR A 221 9.48 21.47 18.36
C TYR A 221 8.75 22.75 17.98
N ARG A 222 9.36 23.91 18.33
CA ARG A 222 8.85 25.24 17.99
C ARG A 222 9.21 25.56 16.54
N LEU A 223 8.17 25.67 15.70
CA LEU A 223 8.30 25.93 14.26
C LEU A 223 8.02 27.40 13.96
N ALA A 224 8.92 28.06 13.24
CA ALA A 224 8.70 29.37 12.64
C ALA A 224 8.42 29.23 11.15
N VAL A 225 7.17 29.52 10.72
CA VAL A 225 6.78 29.48 9.31
C VAL A 225 6.63 30.89 8.78
N ALA A 226 7.58 31.34 7.97
CA ALA A 226 7.43 32.55 7.18
C ALA A 226 6.62 32.28 5.91
N VAL A 227 5.96 33.32 5.38
CA VAL A 227 5.33 33.30 4.06
C VAL A 227 5.58 34.61 3.32
N ASN A 228 5.79 34.52 2.01
CA ASN A 228 5.91 35.73 1.14
C ASN A 228 4.54 36.29 0.77
N GLY A 229 4.51 37.49 0.18
CA GLY A 229 3.28 38.16 -0.21
C GLY A 229 2.44 37.34 -1.20
N GLN A 230 3.06 36.63 -2.14
CA GLN A 230 2.37 35.81 -3.13
C GLN A 230 1.63 34.63 -2.48
N TYR A 231 2.22 33.97 -1.48
CA TYR A 231 1.53 32.93 -0.70
C TYR A 231 0.30 33.51 0.01
N THR A 232 0.46 34.65 0.67
CA THR A 232 -0.63 35.29 1.39
C THR A 232 -1.73 35.76 0.44
N GLU A 233 -1.38 36.34 -0.72
CA GLU A 233 -2.34 36.74 -1.75
C GLU A 233 -3.14 35.54 -2.28
N PHE A 234 -2.48 34.41 -2.58
CA PHE A 234 -3.15 33.17 -3.00
C PHE A 234 -4.20 32.71 -1.97
N HIS A 235 -3.91 32.85 -0.69
CA HIS A 235 -4.79 32.41 0.40
C HIS A 235 -5.75 33.49 0.92
N GLY A 236 -5.97 34.60 0.19
CA GLY A 236 -6.98 35.60 0.49
C GLY A 236 -6.45 36.94 1.05
N GLY A 237 -5.13 37.16 1.04
CA GLY A 237 -4.51 38.46 1.21
C GLY A 237 -4.43 39.00 2.66
N THR A 238 -4.67 38.15 3.68
CA THR A 238 -4.62 38.58 5.09
C THR A 238 -3.74 37.65 5.93
N VAL A 239 -3.19 38.16 7.03
CA VAL A 239 -2.42 37.36 8.00
C VAL A 239 -3.25 36.18 8.50
N GLU A 240 -4.54 36.42 8.84
CA GLU A 240 -5.41 35.36 9.34
C GLU A 240 -5.66 34.26 8.31
N SER A 241 -5.89 34.61 7.04
CA SER A 241 -6.12 33.61 5.99
C SER A 241 -4.84 32.81 5.66
N ALA A 242 -3.67 33.44 5.68
CA ALA A 242 -2.39 32.74 5.51
C ALA A 242 -2.10 31.80 6.69
N LEU A 243 -2.33 32.23 7.94
CA LEU A 243 -2.19 31.37 9.11
C LEU A 243 -3.18 30.19 9.09
N ALA A 244 -4.39 30.39 8.55
CA ALA A 244 -5.35 29.29 8.37
C ALA A 244 -4.83 28.26 7.36
N ALA A 245 -4.22 28.68 6.25
CA ALA A 245 -3.60 27.81 5.26
C ALA A 245 -2.38 27.06 5.82
N ILE A 246 -1.52 27.76 6.58
CA ILE A 246 -0.39 27.13 7.30
C ILE A 246 -0.93 26.07 8.27
N ASN A 247 -1.97 26.38 9.04
CA ASN A 247 -2.59 25.44 9.97
C ASN A 247 -3.12 24.18 9.25
N THR A 248 -3.70 24.34 8.06
CA THR A 248 -4.16 23.21 7.25
C THR A 248 -2.99 22.31 6.85
N THR A 249 -1.92 22.90 6.32
CA THR A 249 -0.69 22.15 5.97
C THR A 249 -0.10 21.44 7.18
N LEU A 250 0.03 22.13 8.32
CA LEU A 250 0.57 21.54 9.56
C LEU A 250 -0.33 20.44 10.13
N THR A 251 -1.63 20.50 9.91
CA THR A 251 -2.56 19.45 10.39
C THR A 251 -2.24 18.10 9.72
N GLU A 252 -1.94 18.09 8.43
CA GLU A 252 -1.53 16.86 7.73
C GLU A 252 -0.06 16.49 8.02
N LEU A 253 0.84 17.46 8.09
CA LEU A 253 2.25 17.22 8.44
C LEU A 253 2.38 16.62 9.84
N ASN A 254 1.71 17.17 10.82
CA ASN A 254 1.76 16.65 12.19
C ASN A 254 1.14 15.25 12.28
N PHE A 255 0.13 14.93 11.47
CA PHE A 255 -0.37 13.56 11.40
C PHE A 255 0.73 12.58 10.93
N ILE A 256 1.52 12.95 9.91
CA ILE A 256 2.64 12.14 9.41
C ILE A 256 3.74 12.04 10.46
N PHE A 257 4.18 13.15 11.02
CA PHE A 257 5.30 13.20 11.96
C PHE A 257 4.99 12.52 13.29
N GLU A 258 3.76 12.66 13.80
CA GLU A 258 3.34 11.98 15.02
C GLU A 258 3.25 10.46 14.80
N THR A 259 2.79 10.02 13.61
CA THR A 259 2.68 8.59 13.28
C THR A 259 4.04 7.94 13.05
N ASP A 260 4.95 8.59 12.30
CA ASP A 260 6.21 7.99 11.86
C ASP A 260 7.40 8.31 12.79
N LEU A 261 7.34 9.43 13.51
CA LEU A 261 8.48 9.96 14.27
C LEU A 261 8.19 10.29 15.74
N GLY A 262 6.93 10.19 16.19
CA GLY A 262 6.54 10.54 17.55
C GLY A 262 6.82 12.02 17.90
N MET A 263 6.75 12.92 16.89
CA MET A 263 7.04 14.34 17.07
C MET A 263 5.90 15.24 16.59
N HIS A 264 5.79 16.43 17.18
CA HIS A 264 4.82 17.45 16.85
C HIS A 264 5.51 18.78 16.55
N LEU A 265 4.99 19.52 15.57
CA LEU A 265 5.43 20.88 15.23
C LEU A 265 4.39 21.87 15.72
N GLU A 266 4.80 22.80 16.57
CA GLU A 266 3.95 23.87 17.10
C GLU A 266 4.44 25.23 16.60
N LEU A 267 3.56 26.03 15.97
CA LEU A 267 3.91 27.40 15.56
C LEU A 267 4.20 28.27 16.76
N ILE A 268 5.28 29.05 16.66
CA ILE A 268 5.74 29.99 17.70
C ILE A 268 4.72 31.09 18.01
N ASP A 269 4.88 31.71 19.17
CA ASP A 269 3.99 32.76 19.72
C ASP A 269 3.77 33.96 18.77
N ASP A 270 4.82 34.37 18.09
CA ASP A 270 4.85 35.55 17.24
C ASP A 270 4.97 35.21 15.74
N ASN A 271 4.44 34.06 15.33
CA ASN A 271 4.49 33.65 13.91
C ASN A 271 3.74 34.61 12.98
N ASP A 272 2.78 35.36 13.49
CA ASP A 272 2.05 36.40 12.76
C ASP A 272 2.96 37.56 12.27
N LEU A 273 4.14 37.78 12.89
CA LEU A 273 5.09 38.83 12.49
C LEU A 273 5.88 38.48 11.24
N ILE A 274 5.93 37.23 10.84
CA ILE A 274 6.66 36.73 9.65
C ILE A 274 5.70 36.29 8.53
N VAL A 275 4.43 36.67 8.61
CA VAL A 275 3.44 36.53 7.55
C VAL A 275 3.39 37.84 6.76
N TYR A 276 4.03 37.86 5.58
CA TYR A 276 4.05 39.05 4.72
C TYR A 276 2.83 39.04 3.79
N THR A 277 2.19 40.19 3.64
CA THR A 277 0.94 40.34 2.86
C THR A 277 1.11 41.15 1.58
N ASP A 278 2.31 41.66 1.31
CA ASP A 278 2.62 42.51 0.16
C ASP A 278 3.90 42.02 -0.49
N SER A 279 3.76 41.48 -1.69
CA SER A 279 4.86 40.90 -2.47
C SER A 279 5.89 41.91 -2.98
N GLU A 280 5.54 43.24 -3.02
CA GLU A 280 6.47 44.27 -3.43
C GLU A 280 7.44 44.70 -2.31
N THR A 281 7.08 44.39 -1.05
CA THR A 281 7.83 44.89 0.12
C THR A 281 8.28 43.78 1.07
N ASP A 282 7.91 42.51 0.82
CA ASP A 282 8.42 41.42 1.61
C ASP A 282 9.94 41.24 1.43
N PRO A 283 10.67 40.64 2.38
CA PRO A 283 12.13 40.58 2.34
C PRO A 283 12.68 39.43 1.48
N PHE A 284 11.83 38.72 0.72
CA PHE A 284 12.21 37.52 -0.02
C PHE A 284 12.35 37.77 -1.52
N GLN A 285 13.22 36.98 -2.14
CA GLN A 285 13.48 37.00 -3.58
C GLN A 285 12.27 36.48 -4.39
N ASP A 286 11.83 37.29 -5.38
CA ASP A 286 10.68 36.96 -6.23
C ASP A 286 11.02 36.24 -7.55
N ASP A 287 12.30 36.06 -7.88
CA ASP A 287 12.72 35.39 -9.12
C ASP A 287 12.68 33.85 -8.94
N PRO A 288 11.70 33.14 -9.53
CA PRO A 288 11.62 31.68 -9.42
C PRO A 288 12.88 30.97 -9.95
N SER A 289 13.65 31.59 -10.83
CA SER A 289 14.87 30.99 -11.37
C SER A 289 16.07 31.06 -10.43
N ASN A 290 15.98 31.82 -9.34
CA ASN A 290 17.08 32.10 -8.41
C ASN A 290 16.79 31.76 -6.95
N LEU A 291 15.71 31.02 -6.66
CA LEU A 291 15.36 30.63 -5.29
C LEU A 291 16.49 29.84 -4.61
N ASN A 292 17.18 28.99 -5.36
CA ASN A 292 18.26 28.12 -4.87
C ASN A 292 19.54 28.84 -4.41
N GLY A 293 19.66 30.13 -4.51
CA GLY A 293 20.88 30.80 -4.10
C GLY A 293 20.69 31.78 -2.95
N THR A 294 19.45 32.21 -2.73
CA THR A 294 19.17 33.36 -1.89
C THR A 294 18.18 33.07 -0.77
N MET A 295 17.08 32.41 -1.07
CA MET A 295 15.96 32.24 -0.12
C MET A 295 16.36 31.54 1.20
N ASN A 296 17.27 30.55 1.15
CA ASN A 296 17.78 29.92 2.37
C ASN A 296 18.44 30.91 3.33
N GLY A 297 19.31 31.79 2.80
CA GLY A 297 19.99 32.80 3.59
C GLY A 297 19.09 33.94 4.02
N GLU A 298 18.17 34.37 3.15
CA GLU A 298 17.18 35.40 3.43
C GLU A 298 16.27 35.00 4.59
N LEU A 299 15.75 33.77 4.58
CA LEU A 299 14.91 33.26 5.65
C LEU A 299 15.65 33.23 6.99
N GLN A 300 16.89 32.67 7.03
CA GLN A 300 17.67 32.64 8.29
C GLN A 300 17.84 34.03 8.88
N VAL A 301 18.19 35.03 8.02
CA VAL A 301 18.35 36.43 8.48
C VAL A 301 17.03 37.02 8.96
N VAL A 302 15.92 36.74 8.28
CA VAL A 302 14.59 37.22 8.68
C VAL A 302 14.19 36.65 10.04
N LEU A 303 14.31 35.34 10.22
CA LEU A 303 13.94 34.68 11.47
C LEU A 303 14.79 35.13 12.64
N ASP A 304 16.11 35.25 12.45
CA ASP A 304 17.01 35.71 13.51
C ASP A 304 16.78 37.19 13.88
N SER A 305 16.38 38.03 12.92
CA SER A 305 16.18 39.46 13.18
C SER A 305 14.77 39.80 13.70
N VAL A 306 13.74 39.07 13.27
CA VAL A 306 12.34 39.36 13.63
C VAL A 306 11.92 38.59 14.85
N ILE A 307 12.28 37.29 14.89
CA ILE A 307 11.86 36.35 15.95
C ILE A 307 12.94 36.21 17.03
N GLY A 308 14.21 36.16 16.62
CA GLY A 308 15.33 35.81 17.50
C GLY A 308 15.61 34.30 17.52
N SER A 309 16.89 33.92 17.36
CA SER A 309 17.29 32.52 17.25
C SER A 309 16.84 31.66 18.43
N GLU A 310 16.75 32.21 19.63
CA GLU A 310 16.31 31.49 20.85
C GLU A 310 14.82 31.15 20.88
N ASN A 311 14.00 31.72 20.00
CA ASN A 311 12.54 31.60 20.05
C ASN A 311 11.97 30.54 19.09
N TYR A 312 12.82 29.86 18.30
CA TYR A 312 12.39 28.78 17.42
C TYR A 312 13.42 27.66 17.36
N ASP A 313 12.99 26.46 17.03
CA ASP A 313 13.82 25.25 16.95
C ASP A 313 14.09 24.83 15.51
N VAL A 314 13.17 25.19 14.60
CA VAL A 314 13.26 25.00 13.16
C VAL A 314 12.45 26.09 12.45
N GLY A 315 12.93 26.55 11.30
CA GLY A 315 12.26 27.55 10.46
C GLY A 315 12.07 27.02 9.04
N HIS A 316 10.99 27.48 8.41
CA HIS A 316 10.64 27.13 7.04
C HIS A 316 9.89 28.29 6.39
N ILE A 317 10.07 28.54 5.08
CA ILE A 317 9.19 29.45 4.35
C ILE A 317 8.31 28.68 3.37
N PHE A 318 7.01 29.00 3.37
CA PHE A 318 6.08 28.59 2.33
C PHE A 318 5.95 29.73 1.34
N SER A 319 6.34 29.48 0.08
CA SER A 319 6.37 30.50 -0.95
C SER A 319 5.33 30.25 -2.04
N GLY A 320 4.66 31.31 -2.48
CA GLY A 320 3.67 31.31 -3.57
C GLY A 320 4.28 31.44 -4.97
N ILE A 321 5.62 31.34 -5.13
CA ILE A 321 6.30 31.48 -6.41
C ILE A 321 7.14 30.26 -6.78
N GLY A 322 7.17 29.92 -8.07
CA GLY A 322 8.02 28.84 -8.58
C GLY A 322 7.48 27.45 -8.24
N GLY A 323 8.37 26.47 -8.20
CA GLY A 323 8.10 25.07 -7.88
C GLY A 323 9.34 24.37 -7.38
N GLY A 324 9.27 23.74 -6.19
CA GLY A 324 10.37 22.98 -5.60
C GLY A 324 10.69 23.39 -4.17
N GLY A 325 11.77 22.82 -3.64
CA GLY A 325 12.18 23.04 -2.27
C GLY A 325 13.69 22.93 -2.05
N ASN A 326 14.12 23.37 -0.87
CA ASN A 326 15.49 23.22 -0.40
C ASN A 326 15.52 23.33 1.14
N ALA A 327 15.98 22.30 1.80
CA ALA A 327 16.09 22.27 3.26
C ALA A 327 17.27 23.09 3.83
N GLY A 328 18.07 23.72 2.97
CA GLY A 328 19.27 24.43 3.40
C GLY A 328 20.39 23.52 3.89
N ALA A 329 20.06 22.58 4.76
CA ALA A 329 20.97 21.56 5.26
C ALA A 329 20.24 20.26 5.59
N ILE A 330 20.93 19.12 5.48
CA ILE A 330 20.44 17.84 5.99
C ILE A 330 20.79 17.77 7.49
N GLY A 331 19.73 17.70 8.32
CA GLY A 331 19.85 17.80 9.78
C GLY A 331 20.02 19.25 10.22
N ALA A 332 18.91 20.00 10.29
CA ALA A 332 18.91 21.44 10.61
C ALA A 332 18.23 21.78 11.95
N PHE A 333 17.41 20.89 12.48
CA PHE A 333 16.73 21.17 13.77
C PHE A 333 17.74 21.52 14.86
N CYS A 334 17.46 22.53 15.67
CA CYS A 334 18.27 23.01 16.80
C CYS A 334 19.69 23.52 16.43
N ASP A 335 20.04 23.63 15.17
CA ASP A 335 21.34 24.17 14.72
C ASP A 335 21.18 25.66 14.36
N ASP A 336 21.62 26.54 15.25
CA ASP A 336 21.43 27.99 15.11
C ASP A 336 21.99 28.58 13.81
N ASP A 337 22.96 27.90 13.18
CA ASP A 337 23.56 28.37 11.92
C ASP A 337 22.68 28.11 10.69
N VAL A 338 21.77 27.12 10.75
CA VAL A 338 20.99 26.64 9.58
C VAL A 338 19.53 26.30 9.84
N LYS A 339 19.07 26.30 11.09
CA LYS A 339 17.71 25.87 11.44
C LYS A 339 16.61 26.71 10.80
N GLY A 340 16.92 27.94 10.38
CA GLY A 340 16.00 28.88 9.72
C GLY A 340 16.24 29.00 8.22
N SER A 341 16.75 27.97 7.52
CA SER A 341 17.19 28.13 6.13
C SER A 341 16.41 27.29 5.10
N ALA A 342 15.27 26.70 5.44
CA ALA A 342 14.52 25.84 4.52
C ALA A 342 13.35 26.54 3.84
N TRP A 343 13.05 26.14 2.60
CA TRP A 343 11.91 26.66 1.86
C TRP A 343 11.21 25.56 1.04
N SER A 344 9.89 25.74 0.87
CA SER A 344 9.04 25.02 -0.08
C SER A 344 8.22 26.02 -0.89
N ALA A 345 8.24 25.91 -2.20
CA ALA A 345 7.64 26.88 -3.11
C ALA A 345 6.76 26.20 -4.15
N SER A 346 5.60 26.78 -4.42
CA SER A 346 4.67 26.35 -5.46
C SER A 346 3.84 27.54 -5.93
N SER A 347 3.55 27.63 -7.23
CA SER A 347 2.55 28.58 -7.75
C SER A 347 1.13 28.28 -7.27
N GLN A 348 0.91 27.07 -6.72
CA GLN A 348 -0.32 26.64 -6.06
C GLN A 348 0.03 25.97 -4.72
N PRO A 349 0.32 26.76 -3.67
CA PRO A 349 0.88 26.26 -2.42
C PRO A 349 -0.21 25.70 -1.50
N GLU A 350 -0.97 24.73 -2.01
CA GLU A 350 -2.05 24.03 -1.28
C GLU A 350 -2.17 22.56 -1.72
N GLY A 351 -2.88 21.78 -0.91
CA GLY A 351 -3.21 20.38 -1.21
C GLY A 351 -2.04 19.42 -1.02
N SER A 352 -2.32 18.14 -1.34
CA SER A 352 -1.40 17.04 -0.99
C SER A 352 -0.03 17.13 -1.65
N GLU A 353 0.10 17.75 -2.83
CA GLU A 353 1.40 17.90 -3.50
C GLU A 353 2.30 18.88 -2.77
N PHE A 354 1.75 20.05 -2.41
CA PHE A 354 2.49 21.02 -1.61
C PHE A 354 2.85 20.48 -0.22
N ILE A 355 1.91 19.79 0.43
CA ILE A 355 2.15 19.17 1.74
C ILE A 355 3.25 18.11 1.65
N ASN A 356 3.26 17.28 0.60
CA ASN A 356 4.34 16.31 0.37
C ASN A 356 5.69 16.99 0.14
N LEU A 357 5.74 18.10 -0.60
CA LEU A 357 6.95 18.88 -0.78
C LEU A 357 7.47 19.42 0.56
N VAL A 358 6.59 20.00 1.38
CA VAL A 358 6.98 20.47 2.72
C VAL A 358 7.46 19.33 3.60
N ALA A 359 6.76 18.17 3.59
CA ALA A 359 7.18 16.97 4.32
C ALA A 359 8.56 16.46 3.85
N HIS A 360 8.82 16.51 2.54
CA HIS A 360 10.10 16.12 1.95
C HIS A 360 11.24 17.02 2.43
N GLU A 361 11.10 18.34 2.31
CA GLU A 361 12.13 19.27 2.74
C GLU A 361 12.33 19.25 4.27
N MET A 362 11.26 19.13 5.03
CA MET A 362 11.36 18.91 6.48
C MET A 362 12.00 17.57 6.84
N GLY A 363 11.78 16.54 6.03
CA GLY A 363 12.49 15.26 6.14
C GLY A 363 14.01 15.44 6.04
N HIS A 364 14.49 16.29 5.12
CA HIS A 364 15.90 16.67 5.05
C HIS A 364 16.34 17.45 6.28
N GLN A 365 15.55 18.41 6.76
CA GLN A 365 15.85 19.13 8.02
C GLN A 365 15.92 18.16 9.22
N LEU A 366 15.20 17.03 9.18
CA LEU A 366 15.25 15.93 10.15
C LEU A 366 16.40 14.95 9.90
N GLY A 367 17.25 15.17 8.91
CA GLY A 367 18.43 14.35 8.65
C GLY A 367 18.22 13.21 7.65
N ALA A 368 17.05 13.06 7.06
CA ALA A 368 16.80 12.05 6.04
C ALA A 368 17.42 12.41 4.69
N ASN A 369 17.89 11.40 3.97
CA ASN A 369 18.38 11.52 2.59
C ASN A 369 17.34 10.94 1.63
N HIS A 370 17.50 11.24 0.32
CA HIS A 370 16.64 10.67 -0.71
C HIS A 370 16.72 9.14 -0.76
N THR A 371 15.56 8.51 -0.97
CA THR A 371 15.41 7.06 -1.07
C THR A 371 15.42 6.53 -2.50
N PHE A 372 15.22 7.39 -3.51
CA PHE A 372 15.21 7.02 -4.92
C PHE A 372 16.53 6.39 -5.39
N SER A 373 16.48 5.59 -6.45
CA SER A 373 17.63 4.90 -7.01
C SER A 373 17.86 5.14 -8.52
N MET A 374 17.18 6.11 -9.13
CA MET A 374 17.40 6.50 -10.53
C MET A 374 18.80 7.03 -10.80
N ARG A 375 19.45 7.61 -9.79
CA ARG A 375 20.86 8.03 -9.78
C ARG A 375 21.44 7.87 -8.38
N THR A 376 22.75 7.73 -8.28
CA THR A 376 23.40 7.62 -6.97
C THR A 376 23.75 9.00 -6.40
N GLU A 377 23.52 9.18 -5.12
CA GLU A 377 23.96 10.35 -4.35
C GLU A 377 25.00 9.98 -3.29
N GLY A 378 25.39 8.70 -3.24
CA GLY A 378 26.42 8.21 -2.32
C GLY A 378 26.02 8.20 -0.85
N THR A 379 24.71 8.27 -0.55
CA THR A 379 24.16 8.38 0.80
C THR A 379 24.00 7.02 1.47
N GLY A 380 23.96 5.92 0.71
CA GLY A 380 23.76 4.56 1.22
C GLY A 380 22.31 4.18 1.47
N VAL A 381 21.34 5.00 1.05
CA VAL A 381 19.90 4.78 1.25
C VAL A 381 19.09 4.88 -0.04
N ASN A 382 19.70 4.58 -1.19
CA ASN A 382 19.00 4.42 -2.45
C ASN A 382 18.29 3.08 -2.47
N VAL A 383 17.11 2.98 -1.86
CA VAL A 383 16.43 1.72 -1.50
C VAL A 383 15.07 1.53 -2.18
N GLU A 384 14.59 2.54 -2.90
CA GLU A 384 13.38 2.45 -3.70
C GLU A 384 13.71 2.42 -5.20
N PRO A 385 13.01 1.63 -6.04
CA PRO A 385 13.32 1.57 -7.47
C PRO A 385 13.04 2.91 -8.14
N ALA A 386 13.87 3.29 -9.12
CA ALA A 386 13.76 4.51 -9.92
C ALA A 386 13.47 5.76 -9.07
N SER A 387 12.36 6.49 -9.31
CA SER A 387 11.99 7.64 -8.50
C SER A 387 11.56 7.31 -7.07
N GLY A 388 11.18 6.06 -6.78
CA GLY A 388 10.53 5.71 -5.53
C GLY A 388 9.09 6.25 -5.41
N THR A 389 8.48 6.08 -4.23
CA THR A 389 7.11 6.53 -3.96
C THR A 389 6.88 7.10 -2.56
N THR A 390 7.82 6.94 -1.62
CA THR A 390 7.67 7.48 -0.26
C THR A 390 8.03 8.97 -0.19
N ILE A 391 7.84 9.62 0.95
CA ILE A 391 8.05 11.07 1.09
C ILE A 391 9.46 11.50 0.65
N MET A 392 10.51 10.75 1.02
CA MET A 392 11.89 11.10 0.63
C MET A 392 12.26 10.64 -0.78
N SER A 393 11.31 10.21 -1.58
CA SER A 393 11.47 9.86 -3.00
C SER A 393 11.25 11.05 -3.93
N TYR A 394 11.33 10.80 -5.24
CA TYR A 394 11.10 11.78 -6.30
C TYR A 394 9.89 11.43 -7.17
N ALA A 395 8.86 10.83 -6.59
CA ALA A 395 7.61 10.56 -7.30
C ALA A 395 7.04 11.85 -7.92
N GLY A 396 6.67 11.80 -9.20
CA GLY A 396 6.08 12.94 -9.90
C GLY A 396 7.05 14.00 -10.41
N THR A 397 8.37 13.89 -10.16
CA THR A 397 9.35 14.91 -10.61
C THR A 397 9.67 14.87 -12.11
N GLY A 398 9.11 13.92 -12.88
CA GLY A 398 9.22 13.84 -14.33
C GLY A 398 10.32 12.94 -14.85
N GLU A 399 11.28 12.53 -14.04
CA GLU A 399 12.34 11.59 -14.42
C GLU A 399 12.07 10.22 -13.81
N ASP A 400 12.01 9.18 -14.65
CA ASP A 400 12.01 7.76 -14.25
C ASP A 400 10.94 7.42 -13.18
N ASN A 401 9.74 7.99 -13.34
CA ASN A 401 8.68 7.92 -12.34
C ASN A 401 8.13 6.50 -12.13
N VAL A 402 8.07 6.08 -10.86
CA VAL A 402 7.32 4.91 -10.38
C VAL A 402 5.83 5.24 -10.28
N ALA A 403 5.51 6.39 -9.72
CA ALA A 403 4.15 6.93 -9.60
C ALA A 403 4.17 8.45 -9.82
N PHE A 404 2.99 9.02 -10.12
CA PHE A 404 2.88 10.48 -10.28
C PHE A 404 2.85 11.23 -8.95
N PHE A 405 2.50 10.56 -7.85
CA PHE A 405 2.37 11.16 -6.52
C PHE A 405 3.14 10.35 -5.49
N ALA A 406 3.74 11.03 -4.54
CA ALA A 406 4.33 10.37 -3.38
C ALA A 406 3.24 9.89 -2.41
N ASP A 407 3.51 8.79 -1.75
CA ASP A 407 2.72 8.28 -0.63
C ASP A 407 3.08 9.05 0.65
N ASN A 408 2.07 9.41 1.46
CA ASN A 408 2.26 10.26 2.64
C ASN A 408 2.77 9.46 3.86
N TYR A 409 3.92 8.81 3.75
CA TYR A 409 4.61 8.15 4.86
C TYR A 409 6.11 8.09 4.56
N TYR A 410 6.91 7.99 5.62
CA TYR A 410 8.35 7.82 5.48
C TYR A 410 8.73 6.35 5.35
N HIS A 411 9.64 6.06 4.42
CA HIS A 411 10.28 4.76 4.30
C HIS A 411 11.01 4.39 5.61
N ASN A 412 11.12 3.12 5.95
CA ASN A 412 11.84 2.64 7.14
C ASN A 412 13.22 3.30 7.33
N VAL A 413 14.01 3.43 6.26
CA VAL A 413 15.35 4.06 6.37
C VAL A 413 15.27 5.55 6.69
N SER A 414 14.25 6.26 6.23
CA SER A 414 14.04 7.68 6.51
C SER A 414 13.60 7.89 7.95
N ILE A 415 12.70 7.03 8.47
CA ILE A 415 12.32 7.00 9.89
C ILE A 415 13.56 6.81 10.75
N LEU A 416 14.42 5.84 10.41
CA LEU A 416 15.67 5.57 11.14
C LEU A 416 16.60 6.77 11.15
N GLN A 417 16.80 7.42 10.01
CA GLN A 417 17.66 8.60 9.91
C GLN A 417 17.11 9.77 10.74
N GLY A 418 15.78 10.03 10.64
CA GLY A 418 15.12 11.09 11.38
C GLY A 418 15.23 10.88 12.90
N LEU A 419 14.88 9.70 13.37
CA LEU A 419 14.92 9.38 14.80
C LEU A 419 16.35 9.36 15.38
N ASP A 420 17.34 8.86 14.61
CA ASP A 420 18.75 8.93 15.04
C ASP A 420 19.23 10.38 15.16
N TYR A 421 18.79 11.25 14.23
CA TYR A 421 19.09 12.67 14.29
C TYR A 421 18.41 13.34 15.49
N LEU A 422 17.09 13.13 15.68
CA LEU A 422 16.30 13.74 16.76
C LEU A 422 16.80 13.35 18.15
N LYS A 423 17.23 12.11 18.35
CA LYS A 423 17.85 11.64 19.63
C LYS A 423 19.08 12.45 20.07
N ALA A 424 19.73 13.12 19.13
CA ALA A 424 20.91 13.94 19.43
C ALA A 424 20.55 15.39 19.76
N GLN A 425 19.28 15.79 19.58
CA GLN A 425 18.81 17.15 19.79
C GLN A 425 18.32 17.36 21.21
N SER A 426 18.32 18.62 21.68
CA SER A 426 17.92 18.98 23.05
C SER A 426 17.09 20.26 23.14
N CYS A 427 16.70 20.87 22.00
CA CYS A 427 15.94 22.12 21.98
C CYS A 427 14.42 21.89 22.13
N HIS A 428 13.96 20.64 22.02
CA HIS A 428 12.55 20.26 22.09
C HIS A 428 11.97 20.28 23.51
N VAL A 429 10.65 20.24 23.57
CA VAL A 429 9.89 19.99 24.79
C VAL A 429 9.24 18.61 24.69
N ASN A 430 9.38 17.81 25.75
CA ASN A 430 8.72 16.51 25.85
C ASN A 430 7.41 16.66 26.62
N GLU A 431 6.34 16.06 26.09
CA GLU A 431 5.04 15.91 26.73
C GLU A 431 4.85 14.41 27.03
N ASP A 432 4.56 14.06 28.28
CA ASP A 432 4.18 12.68 28.61
C ASP A 432 2.82 12.36 28.00
N ILE A 433 2.73 11.29 27.24
CA ILE A 433 1.50 10.78 26.62
C ILE A 433 1.18 9.39 27.15
N ASP A 434 -0.11 9.04 27.14
CA ASP A 434 -0.60 7.72 27.52
C ASP A 434 -0.59 6.82 26.27
N ASN A 435 0.61 6.46 25.82
CA ASN A 435 0.83 5.58 24.66
C ASN A 435 2.08 4.72 24.86
N THR A 436 2.04 3.48 24.42
CA THR A 436 3.16 2.53 24.46
C THR A 436 3.54 2.10 23.05
N VAL A 437 4.83 2.13 22.75
CA VAL A 437 5.35 1.71 21.43
C VAL A 437 5.09 0.21 21.19
N PRO A 438 4.62 -0.19 20.00
CA PRO A 438 4.36 -1.59 19.68
C PRO A 438 5.61 -2.47 19.80
N THR A 439 5.42 -3.72 20.10
CA THR A 439 6.48 -4.72 20.15
C THR A 439 6.40 -5.65 18.93
N VAL A 440 7.42 -5.61 18.08
CA VAL A 440 7.56 -6.48 16.90
C VAL A 440 8.23 -7.80 17.28
N ALA A 441 7.70 -8.92 16.82
CA ALA A 441 8.32 -10.24 17.01
C ALA A 441 9.61 -10.36 16.17
N PRO A 442 10.63 -11.09 16.67
CA PRO A 442 11.83 -11.39 15.88
C PRO A 442 11.50 -12.10 14.56
N LEU A 443 12.19 -11.75 13.50
CA LEU A 443 12.09 -12.36 12.19
C LEU A 443 13.24 -13.34 11.94
N MET A 444 13.02 -14.33 11.09
CA MET A 444 14.02 -15.31 10.67
C MET A 444 14.49 -15.00 9.25
N ASP A 445 15.72 -15.38 8.93
CA ASP A 445 16.26 -15.36 7.58
C ASP A 445 15.87 -16.63 6.82
N TYR A 446 15.66 -16.51 5.49
CA TYR A 446 15.22 -17.63 4.65
C TYR A 446 16.07 -17.76 3.41
N THR A 447 16.09 -18.97 2.85
CA THR A 447 16.70 -19.26 1.55
C THR A 447 15.62 -19.80 0.62
N ILE A 448 15.51 -19.22 -0.58
CA ILE A 448 14.50 -19.58 -1.58
C ILE A 448 15.13 -19.80 -2.96
N PRO A 449 14.48 -20.54 -3.89
CA PRO A 449 14.97 -20.68 -5.26
C PRO A 449 14.73 -19.42 -6.09
N VAL A 450 15.54 -19.23 -7.15
CA VAL A 450 15.34 -18.16 -8.15
C VAL A 450 13.94 -18.23 -8.77
N GLY A 451 13.38 -17.09 -9.19
CA GLY A 451 12.12 -17.01 -9.93
C GLY A 451 10.89 -17.51 -9.17
N THR A 452 10.98 -17.68 -7.87
CA THR A 452 9.91 -18.24 -7.03
C THR A 452 9.26 -17.16 -6.18
N PRO A 453 7.92 -17.01 -6.22
CA PRO A 453 7.19 -16.12 -5.35
C PRO A 453 7.35 -16.47 -3.86
N PHE A 454 7.30 -15.44 -3.01
CA PHE A 454 7.39 -15.62 -1.57
C PHE A 454 6.44 -14.68 -0.83
N VAL A 455 6.14 -15.01 0.43
CA VAL A 455 5.24 -14.26 1.29
C VAL A 455 5.92 -14.00 2.63
N LEU A 456 5.95 -12.73 3.04
CA LEU A 456 6.47 -12.36 4.35
C LEU A 456 5.32 -12.00 5.28
N THR A 457 5.30 -12.58 6.46
CA THR A 457 4.32 -12.30 7.51
C THR A 457 5.06 -11.87 8.77
N GLY A 458 4.79 -10.65 9.21
CA GLY A 458 5.28 -10.14 10.48
C GLY A 458 4.26 -10.32 11.59
N SER A 459 4.67 -10.01 12.81
CA SER A 459 3.78 -9.98 13.97
C SER A 459 4.22 -8.87 14.92
N ALA A 460 3.26 -8.09 15.38
CA ALA A 460 3.47 -7.12 16.44
C ALA A 460 2.29 -7.16 17.42
N THR A 461 2.56 -6.72 18.64
CA THR A 461 1.56 -6.56 19.69
C THR A 461 1.68 -5.19 20.31
N ASP A 462 0.56 -4.65 20.75
CA ASP A 462 0.49 -3.44 21.55
C ASP A 462 -0.22 -3.73 22.87
N VAL A 463 0.12 -2.99 23.91
CA VAL A 463 -0.57 -3.07 25.22
C VAL A 463 -1.78 -2.15 25.28
N ASP A 464 -1.84 -1.16 24.37
CA ASP A 464 -2.94 -0.22 24.25
C ASP A 464 -4.01 -0.83 23.33
N GLU A 465 -5.05 -1.42 23.94
CA GLU A 465 -6.06 -2.24 23.24
C GLU A 465 -6.89 -1.46 22.19
N ASP A 466 -6.92 -0.14 22.29
CA ASP A 466 -7.65 0.74 21.37
C ASP A 466 -6.84 1.10 20.10
N ASP A 467 -5.53 0.77 20.07
CA ASP A 467 -4.64 1.10 18.96
C ASP A 467 -4.77 0.11 17.81
N ILE A 468 -4.87 0.64 16.59
CA ILE A 468 -4.92 -0.17 15.38
C ILE A 468 -3.56 -0.16 14.72
N LEU A 469 -2.88 -1.30 14.80
CA LEU A 469 -1.57 -1.45 14.21
C LEU A 469 -1.64 -1.47 12.68
N THR A 470 -0.75 -0.73 12.05
CA THR A 470 -0.51 -0.81 10.61
C THR A 470 0.93 -1.18 10.30
N TYR A 471 1.13 -1.85 9.18
CA TYR A 471 2.40 -2.48 8.84
C TYR A 471 2.88 -2.10 7.45
N THR A 472 4.21 -1.99 7.30
CA THR A 472 4.87 -1.98 6.00
C THR A 472 5.93 -3.08 5.95
N TRP A 473 6.07 -3.70 4.79
CA TRP A 473 7.22 -4.50 4.39
C TRP A 473 7.96 -3.75 3.31
N GLU A 474 9.19 -3.35 3.55
CA GLU A 474 9.97 -2.50 2.67
C GLU A 474 11.34 -3.11 2.40
N GLN A 475 11.73 -3.16 1.13
CA GLN A 475 13.08 -3.58 0.77
C GLN A 475 14.07 -2.46 1.13
N VAL A 476 15.20 -2.82 1.74
CA VAL A 476 16.20 -1.86 2.25
C VAL A 476 17.59 -2.05 1.62
N ASP A 477 17.65 -2.72 0.48
CA ASP A 477 18.88 -2.91 -0.27
C ASP A 477 19.28 -1.63 -1.00
N ASN A 478 20.45 -1.10 -0.68
CA ASN A 478 20.98 0.07 -1.38
C ASN A 478 21.54 -0.31 -2.75
N GLY A 479 21.17 0.44 -3.78
CA GLY A 479 21.71 0.22 -5.12
C GLY A 479 21.13 1.16 -6.17
N LEU A 480 21.78 1.25 -7.32
CA LEU A 480 21.31 2.05 -8.46
C LEU A 480 20.38 1.22 -9.32
N VAL A 481 19.10 1.57 -9.37
CA VAL A 481 18.05 0.84 -10.08
C VAL A 481 17.12 1.79 -10.85
N PRO A 482 17.62 2.50 -11.89
CA PRO A 482 16.75 3.21 -12.80
C PRO A 482 15.88 2.24 -13.60
N SER A 483 14.82 2.70 -14.26
CA SER A 483 13.91 1.88 -15.08
C SER A 483 14.66 1.05 -16.14
N SER A 484 15.75 1.57 -16.66
CA SER A 484 16.61 0.89 -17.66
C SER A 484 17.42 -0.30 -17.11
N VAL A 485 17.54 -0.41 -15.79
CA VAL A 485 18.27 -1.49 -15.09
C VAL A 485 17.30 -2.39 -14.32
N PHE A 486 16.11 -1.88 -14.00
CA PHE A 486 15.10 -2.63 -13.29
C PHE A 486 14.71 -3.91 -14.05
N GLY A 487 14.79 -5.05 -13.37
CA GLY A 487 14.47 -6.33 -14.00
C GLY A 487 14.95 -7.53 -13.19
N PRO A 488 14.61 -8.75 -13.65
CA PRO A 488 14.89 -9.99 -12.91
C PRO A 488 16.39 -10.32 -12.79
N GLU A 489 17.24 -9.75 -13.63
CA GLU A 489 18.71 -9.95 -13.59
C GLU A 489 19.42 -8.91 -12.72
N ASN A 490 18.68 -7.99 -12.10
CA ASN A 490 19.26 -6.98 -11.23
C ASN A 490 19.82 -7.63 -9.94
N THR A 491 21.09 -7.37 -9.63
CA THR A 491 21.80 -7.93 -8.46
C THR A 491 21.94 -6.96 -7.30
N GLN A 492 21.49 -5.72 -7.42
CA GLN A 492 21.66 -4.65 -6.43
C GLN A 492 20.38 -3.84 -6.27
N GLY A 493 20.21 -3.22 -5.09
CA GLY A 493 19.08 -2.32 -4.81
C GLY A 493 17.72 -2.99 -4.88
N ALA A 494 16.69 -2.20 -5.05
CA ALA A 494 15.31 -2.65 -4.92
C ALA A 494 14.77 -3.36 -6.16
N ASN A 495 14.09 -4.50 -5.93
CA ASN A 495 13.25 -5.20 -6.91
C ASN A 495 11.75 -5.02 -6.61
N PHE A 496 11.41 -4.45 -5.47
CA PHE A 496 10.04 -4.30 -4.98
C PHE A 496 9.83 -2.89 -4.45
N ARG A 497 8.85 -2.18 -4.99
CA ARG A 497 8.48 -0.84 -4.53
C ARG A 497 7.94 -0.86 -3.10
N SER A 498 8.03 0.25 -2.39
CA SER A 498 7.30 0.47 -1.15
C SER A 498 5.79 0.56 -1.41
N LEU A 499 5.00 0.10 -0.43
CA LEU A 499 3.54 0.20 -0.44
C LEU A 499 3.06 0.86 0.86
N PRO A 500 2.00 1.68 0.81
CA PRO A 500 1.46 2.35 1.99
C PRO A 500 1.15 1.38 3.15
N PRO A 501 1.26 1.84 4.41
CA PRO A 501 0.91 1.04 5.59
C PRO A 501 -0.52 0.48 5.50
N SER A 502 -0.71 -0.75 5.99
CA SER A 502 -2.02 -1.41 6.08
C SER A 502 -2.11 -2.30 7.32
N GLU A 503 -3.31 -2.68 7.71
CA GLU A 503 -3.55 -3.59 8.84
C GLU A 503 -3.10 -5.02 8.57
N ASN A 504 -2.83 -5.37 7.30
CA ASN A 504 -2.35 -6.71 6.96
C ASN A 504 -0.83 -6.79 7.17
N ALA A 505 -0.43 -7.59 8.16
CA ALA A 505 0.98 -7.87 8.45
C ALA A 505 1.66 -8.80 7.43
N THR A 506 0.90 -9.28 6.42
CA THR A 506 1.38 -10.17 5.36
C THR A 506 1.52 -9.41 4.04
N ARG A 507 2.65 -9.56 3.36
CA ARG A 507 2.87 -9.06 1.99
C ARG A 507 3.39 -10.17 1.09
N TYR A 508 2.79 -10.29 -0.10
CA TYR A 508 3.23 -11.15 -1.18
C TYR A 508 4.24 -10.44 -2.06
N PHE A 509 5.24 -11.16 -2.54
CA PHE A 509 6.33 -10.69 -3.41
C PHE A 509 6.45 -11.60 -4.65
N PRO A 510 6.05 -11.12 -5.85
CA PRO A 510 5.29 -9.89 -6.14
C PRO A 510 3.89 -9.91 -5.52
N LEU A 511 3.13 -8.82 -5.71
CA LEU A 511 1.71 -8.75 -5.32
C LEU A 511 0.95 -9.99 -5.79
N ILE A 512 0.04 -10.51 -4.98
CA ILE A 512 -0.71 -11.74 -5.30
C ILE A 512 -1.44 -11.65 -6.65
N THR A 513 -1.92 -10.47 -7.03
CA THR A 513 -2.54 -10.21 -8.34
C THR A 513 -1.57 -10.44 -9.49
N SER A 514 -0.31 -10.05 -9.37
CA SER A 514 0.73 -10.33 -10.36
C SER A 514 1.08 -11.81 -10.43
N VAL A 515 1.09 -12.50 -9.27
CA VAL A 515 1.36 -13.95 -9.25
C VAL A 515 0.25 -14.73 -9.94
N VAL A 516 -1.02 -14.43 -9.67
CA VAL A 516 -2.15 -15.14 -10.31
C VAL A 516 -2.31 -14.81 -11.79
N SER A 517 -1.87 -13.63 -12.24
CA SER A 517 -1.82 -13.29 -13.68
C SER A 517 -0.59 -13.86 -14.41
N GLY A 518 0.36 -14.48 -13.67
CA GLY A 518 1.60 -15.00 -14.22
C GLY A 518 2.67 -13.94 -14.50
N GLU A 519 2.47 -12.71 -14.04
CA GLU A 519 3.40 -11.59 -14.20
C GLU A 519 4.43 -11.58 -13.07
N LEU A 520 5.28 -12.62 -13.04
CA LEU A 520 6.26 -12.82 -11.99
C LEU A 520 7.49 -11.92 -12.12
N THR A 521 7.77 -11.46 -13.35
CA THR A 521 8.91 -10.59 -13.65
C THR A 521 8.47 -9.40 -14.46
N LEU A 522 9.06 -8.26 -14.17
CA LEU A 522 8.84 -7.03 -14.90
C LEU A 522 10.18 -6.49 -15.38
N SER A 523 10.30 -6.23 -16.69
CA SER A 523 11.40 -5.52 -17.32
C SER A 523 10.84 -4.34 -18.08
N SER A 524 11.55 -3.21 -18.10
CA SER A 524 11.07 -1.97 -18.73
C SER A 524 9.75 -1.46 -18.13
N PRO A 525 9.71 -1.21 -16.82
CA PRO A 525 8.53 -0.68 -16.15
C PRO A 525 8.13 0.70 -16.68
N TYR A 526 6.87 1.07 -16.52
CA TYR A 526 6.33 2.38 -16.83
C TYR A 526 5.61 2.93 -15.58
N VAL A 527 5.27 4.21 -15.61
CA VAL A 527 4.56 4.87 -14.50
C VAL A 527 3.28 4.10 -14.14
N ASP A 528 3.05 3.88 -12.84
CA ASP A 528 1.92 3.14 -12.29
C ASP A 528 1.87 1.64 -12.66
N SER A 529 2.92 1.08 -13.28
CA SER A 529 3.09 -0.38 -13.31
C SER A 529 3.42 -0.91 -11.90
N THR A 530 3.45 -2.22 -11.72
CA THR A 530 3.65 -2.84 -10.40
C THR A 530 4.99 -2.48 -9.76
N TRP A 531 6.05 -2.27 -10.55
CA TRP A 531 7.43 -2.08 -10.08
C TRP A 531 7.86 -3.14 -9.07
N GLU A 532 7.51 -4.38 -9.39
CA GLU A 532 7.88 -5.58 -8.65
C GLU A 532 8.39 -6.65 -9.61
N THR A 533 9.48 -7.31 -9.27
CA THR A 533 10.08 -8.36 -10.10
C THR A 533 10.82 -9.39 -9.25
N LEU A 534 10.57 -10.68 -9.50
CA LEU A 534 11.39 -11.75 -8.92
C LEU A 534 12.80 -11.74 -9.52
N SER A 535 13.76 -12.22 -8.76
CA SER A 535 15.12 -12.39 -9.27
C SER A 535 15.26 -13.73 -9.99
N SER A 536 15.82 -13.68 -11.20
CA SER A 536 16.24 -14.86 -11.98
C SER A 536 17.69 -15.26 -11.70
N VAL A 537 18.39 -14.50 -10.87
CA VAL A 537 19.80 -14.72 -10.52
C VAL A 537 19.98 -14.79 -8.99
N PRO A 538 21.00 -15.50 -8.49
CA PRO A 538 21.30 -15.52 -7.06
C PRO A 538 21.61 -14.12 -6.53
N ARG A 539 20.97 -13.76 -5.41
CA ARG A 539 21.21 -12.51 -4.68
C ARG A 539 20.63 -12.57 -3.26
N GLU A 540 20.93 -11.55 -2.47
CA GLU A 540 20.27 -11.31 -1.19
C GLU A 540 19.26 -10.18 -1.33
N PHE A 541 18.12 -10.32 -0.64
CA PHE A 541 17.14 -9.27 -0.39
C PHE A 541 17.07 -9.02 1.13
N ASN A 542 17.14 -7.77 1.53
CA ASN A 542 16.94 -7.36 2.91
C ASN A 542 15.62 -6.59 3.02
N PHE A 543 14.76 -7.04 3.93
CA PHE A 543 13.46 -6.42 4.18
C PHE A 543 13.36 -5.90 5.61
N ALA A 544 12.66 -4.78 5.77
CA ALA A 544 12.22 -4.25 7.05
C ALA A 544 10.70 -4.44 7.18
N PHE A 545 10.28 -5.01 8.30
CA PHE A 545 8.90 -4.99 8.77
C PHE A 545 8.76 -3.87 9.78
N THR A 546 7.89 -2.91 9.52
CA THR A 546 7.66 -1.76 10.39
C THR A 546 6.21 -1.78 10.87
N ALA A 547 6.01 -1.73 12.19
CA ALA A 547 4.71 -1.60 12.83
C ALA A 547 4.54 -0.17 13.38
N ARG A 548 3.37 0.43 13.18
CA ARG A 548 2.93 1.73 13.68
C ARG A 548 1.66 1.53 14.50
N ASP A 549 1.59 2.07 15.70
CA ASP A 549 0.37 2.00 16.54
C ASP A 549 -0.71 2.99 16.08
N ASN A 550 -0.28 4.05 15.42
CA ASN A 550 -1.19 5.12 14.96
C ASN A 550 -1.95 5.79 16.10
N ALA A 551 -1.41 5.82 17.30
CA ALA A 551 -2.04 6.48 18.44
C ALA A 551 -2.25 7.97 18.17
N LEU A 552 -3.42 8.49 18.56
CA LEU A 552 -3.75 9.89 18.35
C LEU A 552 -3.00 10.77 19.35
N GLY A 553 -2.17 11.70 18.84
CA GLY A 553 -1.43 12.64 19.66
C GLY A 553 0.00 12.20 19.99
N GLY A 554 0.49 11.17 19.32
CA GLY A 554 1.88 10.71 19.41
C GLY A 554 1.95 9.21 19.23
N GLY A 555 2.21 8.76 17.99
CA GLY A 555 2.36 7.34 17.67
C GLY A 555 3.75 6.81 17.96
N GLY A 556 3.84 5.49 18.13
CA GLY A 556 5.05 4.73 18.29
C GLY A 556 5.35 3.85 17.08
N VAL A 557 6.62 3.68 16.76
CA VAL A 557 7.09 2.86 15.64
C VAL A 557 8.10 1.83 16.11
N ALA A 558 7.92 0.57 15.72
CA ALA A 558 8.89 -0.50 15.94
C ALA A 558 9.16 -1.25 14.63
N SER A 559 10.36 -1.81 14.50
CA SER A 559 10.77 -2.47 13.26
C SER A 559 11.67 -3.67 13.54
N ALA A 560 11.56 -4.70 12.67
CA ALA A 560 12.47 -5.84 12.62
C ALA A 560 12.92 -6.09 11.19
N ARG A 561 14.02 -6.82 11.00
CA ARG A 561 14.60 -7.12 9.69
C ARG A 561 14.72 -8.60 9.43
N THR A 562 14.63 -8.98 8.16
CA THR A 562 14.88 -10.33 7.66
C THR A 562 15.66 -10.27 6.35
N LYS A 563 16.41 -11.32 6.08
CA LYS A 563 17.14 -11.52 4.84
C LYS A 563 16.59 -12.72 4.09
N ILE A 564 16.37 -12.55 2.79
CA ILE A 564 15.98 -13.61 1.87
C ILE A 564 17.16 -13.87 0.94
N THR A 565 17.76 -15.05 1.04
CA THR A 565 18.83 -15.49 0.15
C THR A 565 18.24 -16.25 -1.03
N VAL A 566 18.34 -15.69 -2.23
CA VAL A 566 17.89 -16.31 -3.47
C VAL A 566 19.03 -17.14 -4.05
N VAL A 567 18.80 -18.41 -4.35
CA VAL A 567 19.79 -19.34 -4.86
C VAL A 567 19.33 -20.01 -6.16
N ASP A 568 20.24 -20.31 -7.06
CA ASP A 568 19.96 -21.16 -8.23
C ASP A 568 20.11 -22.63 -7.81
N SER A 569 18.99 -23.26 -7.48
CA SER A 569 18.91 -24.65 -7.02
C SER A 569 18.31 -25.59 -8.05
N GLY A 570 18.11 -25.12 -9.30
CA GLY A 570 17.54 -25.92 -10.40
C GLY A 570 16.29 -25.32 -11.01
N GLY A 571 16.10 -23.99 -10.87
CA GLY A 571 14.99 -23.22 -11.41
C GLY A 571 13.98 -22.80 -10.36
N ALA A 572 12.76 -22.46 -10.80
CA ALA A 572 11.69 -21.98 -9.94
C ALA A 572 10.86 -23.14 -9.36
N PHE A 573 10.47 -23.01 -8.08
CA PHE A 573 9.43 -23.86 -7.50
C PHE A 573 8.09 -23.50 -8.14
N SER A 574 7.37 -24.49 -8.71
CA SER A 574 6.15 -24.22 -9.48
C SER A 574 5.17 -25.38 -9.40
N VAL A 575 3.87 -25.10 -9.37
CA VAL A 575 2.80 -26.10 -9.54
C VAL A 575 2.72 -26.50 -11.01
N THR A 576 2.70 -27.80 -11.30
CA THR A 576 2.76 -28.35 -12.67
C THR A 576 1.49 -29.09 -13.08
N SER A 577 0.50 -29.18 -12.21
CA SER A 577 -0.81 -29.76 -12.49
C SER A 577 -1.94 -28.71 -12.41
N GLN A 578 -3.15 -29.08 -12.82
CA GLN A 578 -4.34 -28.21 -12.87
C GLN A 578 -4.11 -26.90 -13.64
N ASP A 579 -3.33 -26.92 -14.71
CA ASP A 579 -2.90 -25.73 -15.48
C ASP A 579 -3.58 -25.57 -16.85
N ASN A 580 -4.47 -26.49 -17.22
CA ASN A 580 -5.11 -26.57 -18.54
C ASN A 580 -6.59 -26.12 -18.56
N GLY A 581 -7.13 -25.55 -17.48
CA GLY A 581 -8.49 -25.04 -17.42
C GLY A 581 -9.58 -26.10 -17.38
N GLN A 582 -9.25 -27.32 -16.97
CA GLN A 582 -10.18 -28.45 -16.93
C GLN A 582 -11.32 -28.25 -15.93
N LEU A 583 -12.34 -29.08 -16.11
CA LEU A 583 -13.46 -29.26 -15.20
C LEU A 583 -13.24 -30.53 -14.37
N TYR A 584 -13.32 -30.43 -13.04
CA TYR A 584 -13.21 -31.54 -12.11
C TYR A 584 -14.48 -31.73 -11.32
N LEU A 585 -14.76 -32.95 -10.89
CA LEU A 585 -15.86 -33.24 -9.97
C LEU A 585 -15.54 -32.76 -8.57
N ALA A 586 -16.52 -32.20 -7.90
CA ALA A 586 -16.49 -31.95 -6.47
C ALA A 586 -16.32 -33.27 -5.70
N ALA A 587 -15.50 -33.26 -4.64
CA ALA A 587 -15.15 -34.44 -3.84
C ALA A 587 -14.51 -35.59 -4.65
N SER A 588 -13.87 -35.29 -5.78
CA SER A 588 -13.09 -36.27 -6.56
C SER A 588 -11.63 -36.28 -6.09
N GLU A 589 -11.01 -37.46 -6.22
CA GLU A 589 -9.59 -37.65 -5.96
C GLU A 589 -8.77 -37.03 -7.11
N GLN A 590 -7.80 -36.15 -6.78
CA GLN A 590 -6.92 -35.49 -7.72
C GLN A 590 -5.47 -35.55 -7.26
N THR A 591 -4.56 -35.63 -8.20
CA THR A 591 -3.12 -35.57 -7.91
C THR A 591 -2.61 -34.16 -8.26
N ILE A 592 -2.06 -33.48 -7.24
CA ILE A 592 -1.38 -32.20 -7.38
C ILE A 592 0.10 -32.48 -7.53
N THR A 593 0.72 -31.89 -8.57
CA THR A 593 2.16 -32.02 -8.83
C THR A 593 2.87 -30.68 -8.85
N TRP A 594 4.15 -30.66 -8.45
CA TRP A 594 4.97 -29.46 -8.45
C TRP A 594 6.43 -29.79 -8.75
N ALA A 595 7.15 -28.82 -9.34
CA ALA A 595 8.58 -28.90 -9.56
C ALA A 595 9.32 -28.56 -8.26
N LEU A 596 10.16 -29.46 -7.78
CA LEU A 596 10.91 -29.30 -6.53
C LEU A 596 11.94 -28.17 -6.56
N ALA A 597 12.58 -27.95 -7.71
CA ALA A 597 13.63 -26.94 -7.88
C ALA A 597 14.74 -27.01 -6.80
N GLY A 598 15.04 -28.22 -6.30
CA GLY A 598 16.03 -28.44 -5.25
C GLY A 598 15.69 -27.88 -3.89
N THR A 599 14.39 -27.64 -3.61
CA THR A 599 13.96 -27.10 -2.32
C THR A 599 14.01 -28.10 -1.17
N ASP A 600 14.02 -29.40 -1.47
CA ASP A 600 14.11 -30.54 -0.55
C ASP A 600 15.53 -30.79 -0.04
N VAL A 601 16.54 -30.13 -0.60
CA VAL A 601 17.95 -30.30 -0.25
C VAL A 601 18.62 -28.98 0.15
N ALA A 602 19.83 -29.08 0.74
CA ALA A 602 20.62 -27.89 1.07
C ALA A 602 20.95 -27.05 -0.19
N PRO A 603 20.93 -25.72 -0.08
CA PRO A 603 20.85 -24.91 1.15
C PRO A 603 19.42 -24.53 1.60
N ILE A 604 18.36 -24.94 0.90
CA ILE A 604 16.98 -24.55 1.18
C ILE A 604 16.38 -25.41 2.31
N LEU A 605 16.46 -26.75 2.19
CA LEU A 605 16.06 -27.73 3.21
C LEU A 605 14.59 -27.60 3.66
N THR A 606 13.66 -27.49 2.70
CA THR A 606 12.22 -27.49 2.98
C THR A 606 11.68 -28.90 2.77
N ASP A 607 11.47 -29.63 3.86
CA ASP A 607 11.04 -31.03 3.82
C ASP A 607 9.53 -31.19 3.64
N LEU A 608 8.75 -30.20 4.04
CA LEU A 608 7.28 -30.25 4.11
C LEU A 608 6.64 -29.11 3.35
N VAL A 609 5.46 -29.38 2.77
CA VAL A 609 4.60 -28.39 2.11
C VAL A 609 3.15 -28.54 2.56
N ASN A 610 2.37 -27.47 2.36
CA ASN A 610 0.92 -27.46 2.48
C ASN A 610 0.29 -27.25 1.10
N ILE A 611 -0.88 -27.84 0.85
CA ILE A 611 -1.67 -27.61 -0.35
C ILE A 611 -2.96 -26.93 0.02
N ARG A 612 -3.27 -25.81 -0.66
CA ARG A 612 -4.47 -25.01 -0.42
C ARG A 612 -5.23 -24.78 -1.72
N LEU A 613 -6.55 -24.55 -1.60
CA LEU A 613 -7.42 -24.25 -2.73
C LEU A 613 -8.05 -22.88 -2.56
N SER A 614 -8.00 -22.11 -3.62
CA SER A 614 -8.77 -20.90 -3.86
C SER A 614 -10.01 -21.22 -4.71
N VAL A 615 -11.06 -20.43 -4.53
CA VAL A 615 -12.30 -20.47 -5.34
C VAL A 615 -12.63 -19.10 -5.97
N ASP A 616 -11.70 -18.14 -5.88
CA ASP A 616 -11.82 -16.76 -6.28
C ASP A 616 -10.68 -16.31 -7.22
N GLY A 617 -10.13 -17.22 -8.02
CA GLY A 617 -9.06 -16.93 -8.97
C GLY A 617 -7.67 -16.81 -8.33
N GLY A 618 -7.46 -17.31 -7.12
CA GLY A 618 -6.16 -17.31 -6.45
C GLY A 618 -5.92 -16.11 -5.54
N LEU A 619 -6.93 -15.29 -5.26
CA LEU A 619 -6.80 -14.13 -4.38
C LEU A 619 -6.83 -14.52 -2.90
N THR A 620 -7.68 -15.48 -2.54
CA THR A 620 -7.73 -16.05 -1.18
C THR A 620 -7.70 -17.59 -1.22
N TYR A 621 -7.27 -18.22 -0.12
CA TYR A 621 -7.11 -19.69 -0.02
C TYR A 621 -7.80 -20.24 1.21
N PRO A 622 -9.14 -20.27 1.24
CA PRO A 622 -9.92 -20.66 2.42
C PRO A 622 -9.93 -22.17 2.69
N TYR A 623 -9.57 -23.00 1.70
CA TYR A 623 -9.59 -24.46 1.85
C TYR A 623 -8.17 -25.00 1.96
N THR A 624 -7.87 -25.69 3.05
CA THR A 624 -6.66 -26.48 3.20
C THR A 624 -6.94 -27.89 2.70
N LEU A 625 -6.23 -28.31 1.65
CA LEU A 625 -6.39 -29.64 1.05
C LEU A 625 -5.47 -30.69 1.70
N ALA A 626 -4.25 -30.28 2.04
CA ALA A 626 -3.28 -31.13 2.75
C ALA A 626 -2.33 -30.26 3.57
N GLU A 627 -1.89 -30.74 4.72
CA GLU A 627 -0.95 -30.07 5.61
C GLU A 627 0.22 -30.96 5.99
N ASN A 628 1.40 -30.34 6.05
CA ASN A 628 2.65 -30.99 6.48
C ASN A 628 2.93 -32.31 5.73
N ILE A 629 2.70 -32.31 4.42
CA ILE A 629 3.03 -33.43 3.53
C ILE A 629 4.46 -33.31 3.03
N ASN A 630 5.05 -34.42 2.60
CA ASN A 630 6.42 -34.41 2.06
C ASN A 630 6.54 -33.51 0.84
N ASN A 631 7.63 -32.78 0.75
CA ASN A 631 8.00 -32.02 -0.44
C ASN A 631 8.72 -32.94 -1.44
N ASP A 632 7.98 -33.87 -2.05
CA ASP A 632 8.51 -34.89 -2.97
C ASP A 632 8.00 -34.75 -4.42
N GLY A 633 7.26 -33.66 -4.71
CA GLY A 633 6.83 -33.29 -6.06
C GLY A 633 5.42 -33.73 -6.42
N SER A 634 4.71 -34.52 -5.56
CA SER A 634 3.32 -34.92 -5.85
C SER A 634 2.55 -35.32 -4.60
N HIS A 635 1.24 -35.09 -4.62
CA HIS A 635 0.33 -35.57 -3.58
C HIS A 635 -1.06 -35.80 -4.13
N THR A 636 -1.65 -36.94 -3.78
CA THR A 636 -3.03 -37.28 -4.14
C THR A 636 -3.96 -36.96 -2.98
N LEU A 637 -5.04 -36.25 -3.26
CA LEU A 637 -6.00 -35.74 -2.29
C LEU A 637 -7.41 -35.61 -2.89
N ASP A 638 -8.43 -35.49 -2.04
CA ASP A 638 -9.79 -35.21 -2.46
C ASP A 638 -10.02 -33.69 -2.55
N LEU A 639 -10.61 -33.24 -3.66
CA LEU A 639 -11.13 -31.85 -3.75
C LEU A 639 -12.31 -31.67 -2.79
N PRO A 640 -12.52 -30.46 -2.25
CA PRO A 640 -13.69 -30.18 -1.41
C PRO A 640 -15.00 -30.20 -2.21
N ASP A 641 -16.11 -30.45 -1.51
CA ASP A 641 -17.45 -30.38 -2.12
C ASP A 641 -17.88 -28.91 -2.33
N VAL A 642 -17.27 -28.24 -3.31
CA VAL A 642 -17.54 -26.85 -3.71
C VAL A 642 -17.77 -26.75 -5.19
N VAL A 643 -18.43 -25.67 -5.65
CA VAL A 643 -18.61 -25.35 -7.08
C VAL A 643 -17.99 -23.99 -7.36
N THR A 644 -17.12 -23.95 -8.35
CA THR A 644 -16.47 -22.71 -8.79
C THR A 644 -16.00 -22.84 -10.25
N SER A 645 -15.92 -21.74 -10.95
CA SER A 645 -15.27 -21.63 -12.28
C SER A 645 -13.87 -20.99 -12.21
N ALA A 646 -13.39 -20.67 -10.99
CA ALA A 646 -12.15 -19.94 -10.77
C ALA A 646 -11.34 -20.57 -9.61
N ALA A 647 -11.15 -21.89 -9.68
CA ALA A 647 -10.32 -22.62 -8.71
C ALA A 647 -8.83 -22.41 -9.02
N ARG A 648 -8.01 -22.28 -7.97
CA ARG A 648 -6.54 -22.29 -8.02
C ARG A 648 -5.98 -23.12 -6.89
N VAL A 649 -4.91 -23.87 -7.18
CA VAL A 649 -4.14 -24.59 -6.17
C VAL A 649 -2.87 -23.83 -5.84
N ARG A 650 -2.54 -23.74 -4.56
CA ARG A 650 -1.30 -23.19 -4.05
C ARG A 650 -0.57 -24.25 -3.22
N VAL A 651 0.72 -24.39 -3.48
CA VAL A 651 1.65 -25.21 -2.68
C VAL A 651 2.55 -24.27 -1.90
N ASP A 652 2.47 -24.32 -0.58
CA ASP A 652 3.20 -23.45 0.36
C ASP A 652 4.32 -24.26 1.04
N ALA A 653 5.51 -23.72 1.14
CA ALA A 653 6.56 -24.25 1.99
C ALA A 653 6.17 -24.22 3.47
N VAL A 654 6.50 -25.24 4.22
CA VAL A 654 6.43 -25.24 5.69
C VAL A 654 7.80 -24.83 6.23
N ASP A 655 7.80 -23.95 7.26
CA ASP A 655 9.02 -23.36 7.85
C ASP A 655 9.90 -22.58 6.85
N ASN A 656 9.33 -22.15 5.73
CA ASN A 656 9.94 -21.26 4.75
C ASN A 656 8.86 -20.32 4.19
N VAL A 657 9.24 -19.39 3.30
CA VAL A 657 8.36 -18.31 2.83
C VAL A 657 7.94 -18.43 1.37
N PHE A 658 8.51 -19.36 0.61
CA PHE A 658 8.18 -19.50 -0.80
C PHE A 658 6.89 -20.29 -1.02
N TYR A 659 6.25 -20.04 -2.15
CA TYR A 659 5.05 -20.76 -2.59
C TYR A 659 4.94 -20.77 -4.10
N ALA A 660 4.03 -21.58 -4.64
CA ALA A 660 3.67 -21.57 -6.05
C ALA A 660 2.16 -21.76 -6.23
N ILE A 661 1.62 -21.18 -7.32
CA ILE A 661 0.22 -21.31 -7.72
C ILE A 661 0.19 -21.91 -9.12
N ASN A 662 -0.79 -22.77 -9.43
CA ASN A 662 -0.98 -23.29 -10.78
C ASN A 662 -1.31 -22.16 -11.79
N ALA A 663 -0.93 -22.34 -13.04
CA ALA A 663 -0.87 -21.24 -14.02
C ALA A 663 -2.24 -20.68 -14.43
N ARG A 664 -3.32 -21.45 -14.34
CA ARG A 664 -4.66 -21.07 -14.84
C ARG A 664 -5.77 -21.48 -13.89
N ASP A 665 -6.91 -20.81 -14.00
CA ASP A 665 -8.13 -21.24 -13.35
C ASP A 665 -8.59 -22.59 -13.89
N PHE A 666 -9.12 -23.44 -13.00
CA PHE A 666 -9.87 -24.62 -13.35
C PHE A 666 -11.26 -24.54 -12.70
N SER A 667 -12.16 -25.42 -13.15
CA SER A 667 -13.54 -25.44 -12.64
C SER A 667 -13.79 -26.68 -11.78
N ILE A 668 -14.63 -26.53 -10.75
CA ILE A 668 -15.11 -27.63 -9.93
C ILE A 668 -16.64 -27.63 -10.02
N THR A 669 -17.24 -28.78 -10.36
CA THR A 669 -18.67 -28.95 -10.57
C THR A 669 -19.24 -30.11 -9.77
N ARG A 670 -20.56 -30.11 -9.57
CA ARG A 670 -21.33 -31.26 -9.10
C ARG A 670 -22.08 -31.97 -10.21
N ASP A 671 -21.68 -31.77 -11.48
CA ASP A 671 -22.26 -32.48 -12.60
C ASP A 671 -22.03 -33.99 -12.49
N ASP A 672 -22.90 -34.78 -13.12
CA ASP A 672 -22.84 -36.23 -13.02
C ASP A 672 -21.71 -36.88 -13.86
N ILE A 673 -21.21 -36.19 -14.89
CA ILE A 673 -20.14 -36.64 -15.78
C ILE A 673 -19.12 -35.51 -15.96
N VAL A 674 -17.84 -35.86 -15.86
CA VAL A 674 -16.71 -34.99 -16.24
C VAL A 674 -15.74 -35.79 -17.12
N LEU A 675 -15.15 -35.11 -18.12
CA LEU A 675 -14.13 -35.66 -19.01
C LEU A 675 -12.83 -34.92 -18.74
N THR A 676 -11.84 -35.62 -18.17
CA THR A 676 -10.51 -35.06 -17.91
C THR A 676 -9.49 -35.60 -18.90
N TYR A 677 -8.48 -34.79 -19.23
CA TYR A 677 -7.51 -35.09 -20.28
C TYR A 677 -6.17 -34.42 -19.95
N ASP A 678 -5.09 -34.95 -20.53
CA ASP A 678 -3.75 -34.40 -20.37
C ASP A 678 -3.44 -33.33 -21.43
N GLU A 679 -3.85 -33.57 -22.69
CA GLU A 679 -3.57 -32.69 -23.83
C GLU A 679 -4.77 -32.66 -24.78
N LEU A 680 -4.96 -31.54 -25.47
CA LEU A 680 -6.04 -31.34 -26.47
C LEU A 680 -5.50 -31.19 -27.89
N ASP A 681 -4.27 -30.74 -28.05
CA ASP A 681 -3.66 -30.46 -29.37
C ASP A 681 -2.79 -31.66 -29.82
N TYR A 682 -3.23 -32.37 -30.83
CA TYR A 682 -2.54 -33.52 -31.38
C TYR A 682 -2.24 -33.32 -32.86
N ALA A 683 -1.05 -33.70 -33.30
CA ALA A 683 -0.67 -33.69 -34.71
C ALA A 683 -0.63 -35.12 -35.29
N VAL A 684 -1.42 -35.41 -36.30
CA VAL A 684 -1.43 -36.68 -36.99
C VAL A 684 -1.08 -36.49 -38.48
N CYS A 685 -0.12 -37.28 -38.99
CA CYS A 685 0.24 -37.29 -40.42
C CYS A 685 -0.76 -38.13 -41.25
N ASN A 686 -0.91 -37.76 -42.51
CA ASN A 686 -1.73 -38.56 -43.46
C ASN A 686 -1.28 -40.05 -43.45
N ASN A 687 -2.26 -40.96 -43.55
CA ASN A 687 -2.08 -42.41 -43.41
C ASN A 687 -1.42 -42.87 -42.11
N LYS A 688 -1.56 -42.07 -41.02
CA LYS A 688 -1.11 -42.40 -39.69
C LYS A 688 -2.26 -42.25 -38.69
N SER A 689 -2.02 -42.81 -37.51
CA SER A 689 -2.90 -42.68 -36.36
C SER A 689 -2.11 -42.11 -35.20
N ILE A 690 -2.80 -41.36 -34.34
CA ILE A 690 -2.33 -40.93 -33.04
C ILE A 690 -3.36 -41.28 -31.98
N THR A 691 -2.91 -41.54 -30.76
CA THR A 691 -3.77 -41.89 -29.64
C THR A 691 -3.74 -40.76 -28.60
N ALA A 692 -4.92 -40.32 -28.22
CA ALA A 692 -5.15 -39.43 -27.09
C ALA A 692 -5.73 -40.21 -25.91
N SER A 693 -5.55 -39.72 -24.70
CA SER A 693 -6.13 -40.31 -23.48
C SER A 693 -7.17 -39.37 -22.89
N LEU A 694 -8.29 -39.93 -22.46
CA LEU A 694 -9.37 -39.27 -21.78
C LEU A 694 -9.76 -40.08 -20.56
N ILE A 695 -10.02 -39.47 -19.43
CA ILE A 695 -10.57 -40.11 -18.23
C ILE A 695 -12.03 -39.73 -18.11
N TYR A 696 -12.90 -40.72 -18.03
CA TYR A 696 -14.30 -40.59 -17.74
C TYR A 696 -14.53 -40.66 -16.23
N GLU A 697 -14.96 -39.56 -15.65
CA GLU A 697 -15.25 -39.44 -14.21
C GLU A 697 -16.75 -39.29 -13.99
N THR A 698 -17.29 -39.89 -12.94
CA THR A 698 -18.70 -39.80 -12.60
C THR A 698 -18.92 -39.49 -11.13
N SER A 699 -20.01 -38.79 -10.82
CA SER A 699 -20.47 -38.65 -9.43
C SER A 699 -20.86 -40.03 -8.87
N SER A 700 -20.70 -40.23 -7.57
CA SER A 700 -21.03 -41.48 -6.91
C SER A 700 -22.53 -41.89 -6.99
N SER A 701 -23.40 -40.94 -7.35
CA SER A 701 -24.84 -41.15 -7.55
C SER A 701 -25.19 -41.49 -9.01
N PHE A 702 -24.27 -41.35 -9.96
CA PHE A 702 -24.52 -41.62 -11.37
C PHE A 702 -24.19 -43.07 -11.69
N THR A 703 -25.15 -43.78 -12.24
CA THR A 703 -25.06 -45.24 -12.52
C THR A 703 -25.32 -45.58 -13.98
N ASP A 704 -25.61 -44.58 -14.83
CA ASP A 704 -25.85 -44.82 -16.25
C ASP A 704 -24.55 -45.14 -17.00
N THR A 705 -24.69 -45.81 -18.13
CA THR A 705 -23.59 -46.06 -19.04
C THR A 705 -23.53 -44.94 -20.07
N ALA A 706 -22.39 -44.26 -20.19
CA ALA A 706 -22.12 -43.30 -21.25
C ALA A 706 -21.50 -43.99 -22.48
N ILE A 707 -21.93 -43.58 -23.66
CA ILE A 707 -21.38 -44.02 -24.95
C ILE A 707 -20.55 -42.88 -25.52
N PHE A 708 -19.33 -43.19 -25.99
CA PHE A 708 -18.45 -42.22 -26.61
C PHE A 708 -18.72 -42.10 -28.08
N SER A 709 -18.77 -40.87 -28.55
CA SER A 709 -18.97 -40.53 -29.97
C SER A 709 -18.24 -39.25 -30.34
N THR A 710 -18.16 -38.95 -31.64
CA THR A 710 -17.50 -37.74 -32.11
C THR A 710 -18.39 -36.95 -33.07
N LEU A 711 -18.17 -35.63 -33.07
CA LEU A 711 -18.79 -34.71 -34.04
C LEU A 711 -17.69 -33.84 -34.68
N ASN A 712 -17.94 -33.36 -35.89
CA ASN A 712 -17.04 -32.47 -36.64
C ASN A 712 -15.68 -33.10 -37.04
N ALA A 713 -15.52 -34.43 -36.99
CA ALA A 713 -14.35 -35.08 -37.58
C ALA A 713 -14.33 -34.79 -39.10
N PRO A 714 -13.23 -34.27 -39.64
CA PRO A 714 -13.14 -33.96 -41.06
C PRO A 714 -13.25 -35.21 -41.94
N SER A 715 -13.72 -35.03 -43.19
CA SER A 715 -13.76 -36.11 -44.15
C SER A 715 -12.34 -36.69 -44.32
N GLY A 716 -12.20 -38.02 -44.22
CA GLY A 716 -10.90 -38.70 -44.23
C GLY A 716 -10.27 -38.93 -42.85
N MET A 717 -10.92 -38.49 -41.78
CA MET A 717 -10.56 -38.86 -40.42
C MET A 717 -11.56 -39.85 -39.82
N SER A 718 -11.05 -40.90 -39.17
CA SER A 718 -11.84 -41.78 -38.31
C SER A 718 -11.41 -41.63 -36.87
N VAL A 719 -12.36 -41.66 -35.96
CA VAL A 719 -12.13 -41.58 -34.50
C VAL A 719 -12.65 -42.85 -33.85
N GLY A 720 -11.78 -43.57 -33.17
CA GLY A 720 -12.11 -44.81 -32.44
C GLY A 720 -11.98 -44.62 -30.94
N PHE A 721 -12.79 -45.33 -30.16
CA PHE A 721 -12.78 -45.26 -28.66
C PHE A 721 -12.57 -46.66 -28.08
N SER A 722 -11.76 -46.75 -27.06
CA SER A 722 -11.52 -48.01 -26.31
C SER A 722 -11.40 -47.74 -24.80
N PRO A 723 -12.44 -48.16 -24.00
CA PRO A 723 -13.71 -48.76 -24.42
C PRO A 723 -14.64 -47.78 -25.13
N LEU A 724 -15.62 -48.29 -25.91
CA LEU A 724 -16.62 -47.47 -26.58
C LEU A 724 -17.71 -46.91 -25.60
N ALA A 725 -17.83 -47.53 -24.43
CA ALA A 725 -18.77 -47.14 -23.42
C ALA A 725 -18.18 -47.40 -22.03
N ALA A 726 -18.57 -46.59 -21.06
CA ALA A 726 -18.17 -46.69 -19.65
C ALA A 726 -19.30 -46.38 -18.69
N SER A 727 -19.32 -47.08 -17.53
CA SER A 727 -20.22 -46.84 -16.41
C SER A 727 -19.45 -46.62 -15.10
N ASP A 728 -18.21 -47.04 -15.04
CA ASP A 728 -17.39 -46.98 -13.83
C ASP A 728 -16.64 -45.65 -13.77
N ASN A 729 -16.56 -45.05 -12.57
CA ASN A 729 -15.78 -43.87 -12.29
C ASN A 729 -14.28 -44.11 -12.60
N ASN A 730 -13.55 -43.07 -12.99
CA ASN A 730 -12.13 -43.10 -13.34
C ASN A 730 -11.81 -44.10 -14.47
N THR A 731 -12.72 -44.29 -15.45
CA THR A 731 -12.45 -45.16 -16.61
C THR A 731 -11.59 -44.43 -17.63
N ALA A 732 -10.41 -45.00 -17.92
CA ALA A 732 -9.55 -44.49 -18.99
C ALA A 732 -10.13 -44.84 -20.36
N ILE A 733 -10.24 -43.85 -21.24
CA ILE A 733 -10.72 -43.98 -22.61
C ILE A 733 -9.56 -43.62 -23.55
N GLU A 734 -9.14 -44.60 -24.34
CA GLU A 734 -8.20 -44.34 -25.41
C GLU A 734 -8.94 -43.88 -26.68
N ILE A 735 -8.56 -42.72 -27.22
CA ILE A 735 -9.13 -42.12 -28.42
C ILE A 735 -8.10 -42.26 -29.54
N THR A 736 -8.42 -42.97 -30.61
CA THR A 736 -7.53 -43.10 -31.75
C THR A 736 -8.01 -42.25 -32.91
N PHE A 737 -7.26 -41.22 -33.29
CA PHE A 737 -7.46 -40.41 -34.48
C PHE A 737 -6.67 -40.99 -35.62
N SER A 738 -7.32 -41.37 -36.73
CA SER A 738 -6.65 -41.95 -37.90
C SER A 738 -6.99 -41.12 -39.14
N ALA A 739 -5.97 -40.60 -39.81
CA ALA A 739 -6.08 -39.77 -41.01
C ALA A 739 -5.76 -40.58 -42.28
N THR A 740 -6.55 -40.41 -43.34
CA THR A 740 -6.28 -40.92 -44.68
C THR A 740 -5.47 -39.91 -45.52
N ASP A 741 -5.00 -40.32 -46.73
CA ASP A 741 -4.29 -39.42 -47.65
C ASP A 741 -5.17 -38.28 -48.20
N ASP A 742 -6.49 -38.39 -48.11
CA ASP A 742 -7.46 -37.41 -48.64
C ASP A 742 -7.68 -36.20 -47.72
N ILE A 743 -7.13 -36.22 -46.50
CA ILE A 743 -7.27 -35.12 -45.55
C ILE A 743 -6.36 -33.95 -45.95
N VAL A 744 -6.93 -32.74 -46.01
CA VAL A 744 -6.14 -31.54 -46.27
C VAL A 744 -5.43 -31.16 -44.95
N PRO A 745 -4.11 -30.87 -44.96
CA PRO A 745 -3.42 -30.43 -43.76
C PRO A 745 -4.02 -29.10 -43.26
N ASP A 746 -4.62 -29.13 -42.07
CA ASP A 746 -5.21 -27.97 -41.36
C ASP A 746 -5.43 -28.31 -39.90
N THR A 747 -5.86 -27.35 -39.08
CA THR A 747 -6.29 -27.58 -37.69
C THR A 747 -7.80 -27.84 -37.69
N TYR A 748 -8.20 -28.95 -37.11
CA TYR A 748 -9.63 -29.36 -37.09
C TYR A 748 -10.09 -29.53 -35.64
N PRO A 749 -11.11 -28.76 -35.19
CA PRO A 749 -11.73 -28.97 -33.90
C PRO A 749 -12.61 -30.22 -33.92
N VAL A 750 -12.19 -31.30 -33.30
CA VAL A 750 -12.93 -32.55 -33.21
C VAL A 750 -13.57 -32.68 -31.85
N GLU A 751 -14.91 -32.63 -31.80
CA GLU A 751 -15.66 -32.69 -30.56
C GLU A 751 -15.94 -34.17 -30.20
N VAL A 752 -15.55 -34.56 -28.98
CA VAL A 752 -15.77 -35.89 -28.39
C VAL A 752 -16.85 -35.78 -27.33
N PHE A 753 -17.87 -36.64 -27.40
CA PHE A 753 -18.98 -36.70 -26.46
C PHE A 753 -18.95 -37.99 -25.63
N ALA A 754 -19.31 -37.87 -24.35
CA ALA A 754 -19.82 -38.95 -23.53
C ALA A 754 -21.31 -38.71 -23.32
N THR A 755 -22.17 -39.60 -23.81
CA THR A 755 -23.62 -39.44 -23.79
C THR A 755 -24.29 -40.63 -23.14
N SER A 756 -25.11 -40.40 -22.11
CA SER A 756 -26.04 -41.37 -21.54
C SER A 756 -27.48 -40.96 -21.79
N ASP A 757 -28.44 -41.77 -21.33
CA ASP A 757 -29.86 -41.44 -21.44
C ASP A 757 -30.25 -40.15 -20.70
N LEU A 758 -29.48 -39.74 -19.70
CA LEU A 758 -29.80 -38.65 -18.80
C LEU A 758 -28.86 -37.43 -18.93
N ARG A 759 -27.64 -37.63 -19.42
CA ARG A 759 -26.57 -36.62 -19.44
C ARG A 759 -25.72 -36.70 -20.71
N ALA A 760 -25.17 -35.58 -21.09
CA ALA A 760 -24.13 -35.49 -22.13
C ALA A 760 -23.06 -34.50 -21.71
N GLN A 761 -21.82 -34.86 -21.94
CA GLN A 761 -20.67 -33.99 -21.75
C GLN A 761 -19.75 -34.08 -22.96
N SER A 762 -19.05 -32.98 -23.30
CA SER A 762 -18.15 -32.98 -24.46
C SER A 762 -16.82 -32.28 -24.15
N VAL A 763 -15.83 -32.61 -24.93
CA VAL A 763 -14.52 -31.96 -24.99
C VAL A 763 -14.07 -31.83 -26.43
N THR A 764 -13.37 -30.76 -26.79
CA THR A 764 -12.88 -30.51 -28.16
C THR A 764 -11.37 -30.73 -28.21
N PHE A 765 -10.94 -31.64 -29.07
CA PHE A 765 -9.56 -31.93 -29.41
C PHE A 765 -9.15 -31.18 -30.66
#